data_0e046e83cb34cd5d577b61a2ef7d983b
#
_entry.id   0e046e83cb34cd5d577b61a2ef7d983b
#
_cell.length_a   1.000
_cell.length_b   1.000
_cell.length_c   1.000
_cell.angle_alpha   90.00
_cell.angle_beta   90.00
_cell.angle_gamma   90.00
#
_symmetry.space_group_name_H-M   'P 1'
#
loop_
_entity.id
_entity.type
_entity.pdbx_description
1 polymer ?
#
loop_
_entity_poly.entity_id
_entity_poly.type
_entity_poly.pdbx_seq_one_letter_code
_entity_poly.pdbx_strand_id
1 'polypeptide(L)'
;MTEKLRLDIPLLLPDVPDVADACVARLLSDIRGREGVDDVHVVAMSDEAAAQLCIHFDPDLLSMARIRELAAAAGADISQRYGHAVWRIDSRYERQARTIGARLRAAPGVLEAEVGAGGTVRVEYDRTIIGEPALREELDRALGMRAKPAAPPAESVERRDHGHGSGQPKHGAEPAHAHGGGAELIFALVCGALLIVGFAIEKLLALPSWVPLAFYLGAYVFGGVFTLREAIENLRLKRFEIDTLMLVAAAGAAALGAWAEGALLLFLFSLGHALEHYAMGRARHAIEALAELAPRTALVRKNGELVETPVEELAVGDVVVVKPDARLPADGFVLKGVSSINQAPVTGESIPADKRPVDDEAEARRTPDAVDAAHRVFAGSINGSGAIEIEVTRRSTDSALAKVVRMVSEAETQKSPTQRFTEKFERIFVPSVLALATLLLFAGVVVDEPFRDSFYRAMAVLVAASPCALAIATPSAVLSGVARAARGGVLVKGGGPLENLGSLSAIAFDKTGTLTEGRPRITDVVPAPGVTETALLSIAVAVESLSDHPLARAIARDGRERLGETALPLASDLDSLTGRGVSAQVDGQTILIGKAELFGSEGVAPLSRPMQEAIAALRDNGRTTMVVRQGDRDLGAIGLMDTPREAARIALAQLRKLGIRRMIMISGDHQKVADAVAREVGLDEAWGDLMPEDKVEAIHRLRAEAKVAMVGDGVNDAPAMANATVGIAMGAAGSDVALETADVALMADDLAHLPFAVGLSRRTRAIILQNVFVSLGVVAFLVPATIFGLGIGPAVAMHEGSTLLVVFNALRLLAYRDRTGEQS
;
A
#
# COMPACT_ATOMS: atom_id res chain seq x y z
N MET A 1 -29.00 -19.54 -29.51
CA MET A 1 -29.09 -18.64 -28.33
C MET A 1 -27.72 -18.56 -27.71
N THR A 2 -27.15 -17.39 -27.56
CA THR A 2 -25.81 -17.23 -26.99
C THR A 2 -25.86 -17.43 -25.47
N GLU A 3 -25.13 -18.39 -24.94
CA GLU A 3 -24.94 -18.57 -23.49
C GLU A 3 -23.71 -17.80 -22.98
N LYS A 4 -23.65 -17.59 -21.66
CA LYS A 4 -22.57 -16.86 -21.01
C LYS A 4 -21.90 -17.73 -19.95
N LEU A 5 -20.57 -17.81 -19.99
CA LEU A 5 -19.73 -18.39 -18.94
C LEU A 5 -18.83 -17.31 -18.34
N ARG A 6 -18.74 -17.26 -17.01
CA ARG A 6 -17.80 -16.41 -16.29
C ARG A 6 -16.78 -17.26 -15.56
N LEU A 7 -15.52 -16.92 -15.68
CA LEU A 7 -14.39 -17.63 -15.06
C LEU A 7 -13.47 -16.59 -14.39
N ASP A 8 -13.05 -16.85 -13.18
CA ASP A 8 -12.16 -15.97 -12.44
C ASP A 8 -10.77 -15.97 -13.06
N ILE A 9 -10.26 -14.80 -13.43
CA ILE A 9 -8.93 -14.64 -14.06
C ILE A 9 -7.81 -15.17 -13.16
N PRO A 10 -7.77 -14.94 -11.83
CA PRO A 10 -6.75 -15.51 -10.96
C PRO A 10 -6.72 -17.04 -10.90
N LEU A 11 -7.82 -17.70 -11.18
CA LEU A 11 -7.86 -19.16 -11.31
C LEU A 11 -7.26 -19.64 -12.64
N LEU A 12 -7.33 -18.82 -13.69
CA LEU A 12 -6.77 -19.12 -15.01
C LEU A 12 -5.32 -18.67 -15.13
N LEU A 13 -4.95 -17.58 -14.49
CA LEU A 13 -3.63 -16.93 -14.53
C LEU A 13 -3.20 -16.56 -13.10
N PRO A 14 -2.74 -17.50 -12.27
CA PRO A 14 -2.43 -17.27 -10.85
C PRO A 14 -1.25 -16.32 -10.60
N ASP A 15 -0.32 -16.22 -11.55
CA ASP A 15 0.87 -15.37 -11.44
C ASP A 15 0.67 -13.94 -11.95
N VAL A 16 -0.54 -13.61 -12.45
CA VAL A 16 -0.84 -12.31 -13.07
C VAL A 16 -1.52 -11.40 -12.06
N PRO A 17 -0.89 -10.32 -11.67
CA PRO A 17 -1.35 -9.47 -10.56
C PRO A 17 -2.36 -8.38 -10.97
N ASP A 18 -2.50 -8.08 -12.27
CA ASP A 18 -3.36 -7.01 -12.77
C ASP A 18 -4.11 -7.44 -14.03
N VAL A 19 -5.36 -7.03 -14.13
CA VAL A 19 -6.23 -7.26 -15.32
C VAL A 19 -5.72 -6.55 -16.56
N ALA A 20 -4.94 -5.48 -16.39
CA ALA A 20 -4.28 -4.76 -17.47
C ALA A 20 -3.01 -5.46 -18.01
N ASP A 21 -2.60 -6.56 -17.38
CA ASP A 21 -1.43 -7.35 -17.77
C ASP A 21 -1.59 -7.92 -19.19
N ALA A 22 -0.50 -7.96 -19.94
CA ALA A 22 -0.50 -8.46 -21.32
C ALA A 22 -0.90 -9.94 -21.42
N CYS A 23 -0.69 -10.74 -20.38
CA CYS A 23 -1.15 -12.14 -20.32
C CYS A 23 -2.68 -12.25 -20.36
N VAL A 24 -3.41 -11.32 -19.73
CA VAL A 24 -4.88 -11.26 -19.82
C VAL A 24 -5.33 -10.93 -21.24
N ALA A 25 -4.66 -9.96 -21.88
CA ALA A 25 -4.96 -9.61 -23.28
C ALA A 25 -4.69 -10.79 -24.24
N ARG A 26 -3.64 -11.59 -24.00
CA ARG A 26 -3.34 -12.81 -24.76
C ARG A 26 -4.41 -13.88 -24.53
N LEU A 27 -4.83 -14.10 -23.28
CA LEU A 27 -5.91 -15.04 -22.95
C LEU A 27 -7.22 -14.68 -23.68
N LEU A 28 -7.60 -13.40 -23.68
CA LEU A 28 -8.73 -12.89 -24.44
C LEU A 28 -8.61 -13.19 -25.94
N SER A 29 -7.43 -12.95 -26.51
CA SER A 29 -7.17 -13.15 -27.94
C SER A 29 -7.23 -14.62 -28.33
N ASP A 30 -6.67 -15.51 -27.51
CA ASP A 30 -6.66 -16.95 -27.77
C ASP A 30 -8.06 -17.56 -27.72
N ILE A 31 -8.84 -17.19 -26.70
CA ILE A 31 -10.20 -17.68 -26.55
C ILE A 31 -11.13 -17.12 -27.64
N ARG A 32 -10.99 -15.81 -27.99
CA ARG A 32 -11.78 -15.18 -29.05
C ARG A 32 -11.56 -15.81 -30.43
N GLY A 33 -10.36 -16.37 -30.66
CA GLY A 33 -10.04 -17.06 -31.91
C GLY A 33 -10.65 -18.46 -32.06
N ARG A 34 -11.37 -18.97 -31.06
CA ARG A 34 -11.95 -20.34 -31.09
C ARG A 34 -13.31 -20.36 -31.77
N GLU A 35 -13.54 -21.39 -32.60
CA GLU A 35 -14.81 -21.61 -33.30
C GLU A 35 -15.94 -21.87 -32.27
N GLY A 36 -17.07 -21.17 -32.42
CA GLY A 36 -18.20 -21.24 -31.48
C GLY A 36 -18.15 -20.24 -30.32
N VAL A 37 -17.12 -19.38 -30.27
CA VAL A 37 -17.05 -18.26 -29.33
C VAL A 37 -17.47 -16.96 -30.04
N ASP A 38 -18.54 -16.34 -29.59
CA ASP A 38 -19.09 -15.13 -30.19
C ASP A 38 -18.38 -13.87 -29.74
N ASP A 39 -18.10 -13.74 -28.41
CA ASP A 39 -17.37 -12.63 -27.83
C ASP A 39 -16.71 -13.05 -26.52
N VAL A 40 -15.59 -12.40 -26.21
CA VAL A 40 -14.86 -12.55 -24.95
C VAL A 40 -14.40 -11.18 -24.47
N HIS A 41 -14.75 -10.86 -23.23
CA HIS A 41 -14.30 -9.62 -22.58
C HIS A 41 -14.04 -9.84 -21.10
N VAL A 42 -13.23 -8.98 -20.54
CA VAL A 42 -13.03 -8.94 -19.09
C VAL A 42 -14.19 -8.18 -18.46
N VAL A 43 -14.88 -8.85 -17.56
CA VAL A 43 -15.71 -8.16 -16.59
C VAL A 43 -14.76 -7.75 -15.49
N ALA A 44 -14.50 -6.45 -15.39
CA ALA A 44 -13.64 -5.89 -14.35
C ALA A 44 -14.11 -6.39 -12.99
N MET A 45 -13.16 -6.55 -12.06
CA MET A 45 -13.44 -6.94 -10.68
C MET A 45 -14.73 -6.28 -10.22
N SER A 46 -15.75 -7.09 -9.99
CA SER A 46 -16.94 -6.73 -9.23
C SER A 46 -16.78 -7.30 -7.83
N ASP A 47 -17.58 -6.81 -6.92
CA ASP A 47 -17.47 -6.94 -5.49
C ASP A 47 -17.58 -8.35 -4.89
N GLU A 48 -17.89 -9.36 -5.67
CA GLU A 48 -17.95 -10.76 -5.22
C GLU A 48 -17.02 -11.71 -5.99
N ALA A 49 -16.39 -11.23 -7.04
CA ALA A 49 -15.56 -12.09 -7.88
C ALA A 49 -14.29 -11.33 -8.28
N ALA A 50 -13.16 -12.01 -8.18
CA ALA A 50 -11.96 -11.66 -8.91
C ALA A 50 -12.34 -11.27 -10.34
N ALA A 51 -11.52 -10.42 -11.00
CA ALA A 51 -11.77 -10.07 -12.40
C ALA A 51 -12.10 -11.32 -13.20
N GLN A 52 -13.23 -11.30 -13.89
CA GLN A 52 -13.78 -12.47 -14.56
C GLN A 52 -13.63 -12.34 -16.07
N LEU A 53 -13.26 -13.44 -16.67
CA LEU A 53 -13.35 -13.64 -18.10
C LEU A 53 -14.80 -14.01 -18.45
N CYS A 54 -15.53 -13.13 -19.12
CA CYS A 54 -16.88 -13.40 -19.61
C CYS A 54 -16.81 -13.88 -21.08
N ILE A 55 -17.21 -15.12 -21.30
CA ILE A 55 -17.20 -15.77 -22.62
C ILE A 55 -18.65 -15.95 -23.08
N HIS A 56 -18.98 -15.36 -24.23
CA HIS A 56 -20.24 -15.58 -24.95
C HIS A 56 -20.02 -16.63 -26.01
N PHE A 57 -20.83 -17.67 -26.02
CA PHE A 57 -20.66 -18.80 -26.91
C PHE A 57 -21.98 -19.38 -27.42
N ASP A 58 -21.88 -20.11 -28.52
CA ASP A 58 -23.00 -20.86 -29.08
C ASP A 58 -23.06 -22.25 -28.46
N PRO A 59 -24.10 -22.58 -27.66
CA PRO A 59 -24.22 -23.88 -27.00
C PRO A 59 -24.45 -25.06 -27.98
N ASP A 60 -24.86 -24.78 -29.24
CA ASP A 60 -25.03 -25.80 -30.27
C ASP A 60 -23.68 -26.25 -30.86
N LEU A 61 -22.64 -25.40 -30.75
CA LEU A 61 -21.28 -25.67 -31.21
C LEU A 61 -20.33 -26.06 -30.08
N LEU A 62 -20.46 -25.46 -28.92
CA LEU A 62 -19.56 -25.66 -27.77
C LEU A 62 -20.36 -25.87 -26.49
N SER A 63 -20.08 -26.98 -25.79
CA SER A 63 -20.66 -27.18 -24.45
C SER A 63 -19.95 -26.33 -23.39
N MET A 64 -20.66 -25.96 -22.32
CA MET A 64 -20.14 -25.18 -21.18
C MET A 64 -18.89 -25.86 -20.55
N ALA A 65 -18.90 -27.21 -20.48
CA ALA A 65 -17.75 -27.97 -19.96
C ALA A 65 -16.53 -27.82 -20.87
N ARG A 66 -16.75 -27.84 -22.21
CA ARG A 66 -15.66 -27.69 -23.17
C ARG A 66 -15.05 -26.31 -23.19
N ILE A 67 -15.83 -25.26 -23.03
CA ILE A 67 -15.31 -23.87 -22.91
C ILE A 67 -14.51 -23.68 -21.64
N ARG A 68 -14.96 -24.22 -20.51
CA ARG A 68 -14.22 -24.18 -19.26
C ARG A 68 -12.86 -24.88 -19.39
N GLU A 69 -12.83 -26.02 -20.04
CA GLU A 69 -11.61 -26.78 -20.35
C GLU A 69 -10.67 -25.99 -21.27
N LEU A 70 -11.19 -25.40 -22.35
CA LEU A 70 -10.42 -24.56 -23.26
C LEU A 70 -9.84 -23.31 -22.58
N ALA A 71 -10.62 -22.63 -21.75
CA ALA A 71 -10.13 -21.47 -20.98
C ALA A 71 -9.06 -21.84 -19.96
N ALA A 72 -9.24 -22.97 -19.26
CA ALA A 72 -8.24 -23.49 -18.31
C ALA A 72 -6.95 -23.92 -19.05
N ALA A 73 -7.05 -24.59 -20.21
CA ALA A 73 -5.90 -24.96 -21.01
C ALA A 73 -5.15 -23.72 -21.54
N ALA A 74 -5.87 -22.73 -22.06
CA ALA A 74 -5.27 -21.48 -22.54
C ALA A 74 -4.57 -20.71 -21.40
N GLY A 75 -5.17 -20.66 -20.22
CA GLY A 75 -4.57 -20.07 -19.03
C GLY A 75 -3.31 -20.81 -18.59
N ALA A 76 -3.34 -22.14 -18.59
CA ALA A 76 -2.20 -22.99 -18.25
C ALA A 76 -1.04 -22.80 -19.26
N ASP A 77 -1.34 -22.77 -20.57
CA ASP A 77 -0.34 -22.54 -21.62
C ASP A 77 0.32 -21.15 -21.46
N ILE A 78 -0.47 -20.13 -21.16
CA ILE A 78 0.05 -18.77 -20.93
C ILE A 78 0.92 -18.73 -19.68
N SER A 79 0.47 -19.31 -18.55
CA SER A 79 1.23 -19.35 -17.31
C SER A 79 2.51 -20.18 -17.42
N GLN A 80 2.49 -21.24 -18.24
CA GLN A 80 3.67 -22.06 -18.50
C GLN A 80 4.68 -21.33 -19.39
N ARG A 81 4.21 -20.56 -20.37
CA ARG A 81 5.05 -19.85 -21.33
C ARG A 81 5.58 -18.53 -20.80
N TYR A 82 4.75 -17.76 -20.11
CA TYR A 82 5.13 -16.43 -19.63
C TYR A 82 5.39 -16.44 -18.12
N GLY A 83 6.50 -15.85 -17.71
CA GLY A 83 6.92 -15.74 -16.32
C GLY A 83 6.92 -14.30 -15.84
N HIS A 84 6.61 -14.12 -14.56
CA HIS A 84 6.75 -12.86 -13.84
C HIS A 84 7.87 -13.01 -12.82
N ALA A 85 8.86 -12.11 -12.87
CA ALA A 85 9.94 -12.08 -11.90
C ALA A 85 9.96 -10.71 -11.20
N VAL A 86 10.09 -10.74 -9.88
CA VAL A 86 10.20 -9.53 -9.07
C VAL A 86 11.49 -9.60 -8.28
N TRP A 87 12.36 -8.60 -8.44
CA TRP A 87 13.60 -8.47 -7.72
C TRP A 87 13.75 -7.11 -7.07
N ARG A 88 14.55 -7.05 -6.04
CA ARG A 88 14.98 -5.80 -5.42
C ARG A 88 16.43 -5.52 -5.78
N ILE A 89 16.68 -4.34 -6.30
CA ILE A 89 18.02 -3.86 -6.64
C ILE A 89 18.32 -2.59 -5.83
N ASP A 90 19.57 -2.34 -5.57
CA ASP A 90 20.02 -1.07 -5.00
C ASP A 90 20.03 0.01 -6.10
N SER A 91 18.81 0.37 -6.57
CA SER A 91 18.64 1.44 -7.53
C SER A 91 18.53 2.76 -6.77
N ARG A 92 19.43 3.67 -7.04
CA ARG A 92 19.55 4.92 -6.28
C ARG A 92 18.76 6.07 -6.90
N TYR A 93 18.24 5.89 -8.14
CA TYR A 93 17.68 7.00 -8.90
C TYR A 93 16.53 6.56 -9.80
N GLU A 94 15.45 7.34 -9.87
CA GLU A 94 14.34 7.11 -10.80
C GLU A 94 14.83 7.04 -12.27
N ARG A 95 15.82 7.83 -12.61
CA ARG A 95 16.45 7.80 -13.95
C ARG A 95 17.22 6.53 -14.19
N GLN A 96 17.98 6.05 -13.21
CA GLN A 96 18.67 4.76 -13.28
C GLN A 96 17.65 3.62 -13.40
N ALA A 97 16.54 3.70 -12.65
CA ALA A 97 15.43 2.78 -12.77
C ALA A 97 14.85 2.74 -14.20
N ARG A 98 14.62 3.90 -14.82
CA ARG A 98 14.17 3.99 -16.22
C ARG A 98 15.18 3.40 -17.20
N THR A 99 16.47 3.64 -16.99
CA THR A 99 17.54 3.09 -17.84
C THR A 99 17.65 1.58 -17.70
N ILE A 100 17.60 1.05 -16.49
CA ILE A 100 17.60 -0.40 -16.22
C ILE A 100 16.37 -1.05 -16.85
N GLY A 101 15.18 -0.50 -16.63
CA GLY A 101 13.95 -0.98 -17.24
C GLY A 101 13.99 -0.97 -18.78
N ALA A 102 14.62 0.05 -19.37
CA ALA A 102 14.81 0.11 -20.82
C ALA A 102 15.80 -0.95 -21.34
N ARG A 103 16.89 -1.21 -20.62
CA ARG A 103 17.85 -2.27 -20.97
C ARG A 103 17.23 -3.65 -20.87
N LEU A 104 16.47 -3.91 -19.80
CA LEU A 104 15.76 -5.18 -19.63
C LEU A 104 14.74 -5.39 -20.76
N ARG A 105 13.99 -4.36 -21.15
CA ARG A 105 13.04 -4.45 -22.28
C ARG A 105 13.73 -4.69 -23.63
N ALA A 106 14.98 -4.32 -23.76
CA ALA A 106 15.77 -4.59 -24.97
C ALA A 106 16.33 -6.03 -25.03
N ALA A 107 16.30 -6.76 -23.92
CA ALA A 107 16.77 -8.14 -23.87
C ALA A 107 15.80 -9.09 -24.61
N PRO A 108 16.31 -10.04 -25.39
CA PRO A 108 15.44 -11.02 -26.08
C PRO A 108 14.62 -11.83 -25.09
N GLY A 109 13.31 -11.90 -25.31
CA GLY A 109 12.39 -12.66 -24.46
C GLY A 109 11.79 -11.86 -23.30
N VAL A 110 12.22 -10.64 -23.06
CA VAL A 110 11.55 -9.74 -22.11
C VAL A 110 10.42 -9.02 -22.84
N LEU A 111 9.23 -9.10 -22.28
CA LEU A 111 8.01 -8.53 -22.84
C LEU A 111 7.72 -7.17 -22.21
N GLU A 112 7.81 -7.11 -20.90
CA GLU A 112 7.66 -5.88 -20.12
C GLU A 112 8.67 -5.85 -18.96
N ALA A 113 9.18 -4.68 -18.65
CA ALA A 113 10.05 -4.46 -17.51
C ALA A 113 9.76 -3.11 -16.90
N GLU A 114 9.37 -3.12 -15.65
CA GLU A 114 9.17 -1.92 -14.85
C GLU A 114 10.17 -1.91 -13.69
N VAL A 115 10.78 -0.76 -13.49
CA VAL A 115 11.71 -0.55 -12.38
C VAL A 115 11.22 0.66 -11.61
N GLY A 116 10.80 0.41 -10.39
CA GLY A 116 10.40 1.46 -9.46
C GLY A 116 11.59 2.27 -8.98
N ALA A 117 11.36 3.52 -8.63
CA ALA A 117 12.39 4.40 -8.04
C ALA A 117 12.98 3.79 -6.75
N GLY A 118 12.21 2.93 -6.05
CA GLY A 118 12.60 2.14 -4.89
C GLY A 118 13.49 0.93 -5.17
N GLY A 119 13.82 0.67 -6.43
CA GLY A 119 14.66 -0.46 -6.82
C GLY A 119 13.92 -1.78 -6.94
N THR A 120 12.59 -1.78 -6.90
CA THR A 120 11.79 -2.95 -7.27
C THR A 120 11.80 -3.10 -8.78
N VAL A 121 12.28 -4.23 -9.27
CA VAL A 121 12.31 -4.60 -10.69
C VAL A 121 11.26 -5.67 -10.91
N ARG A 122 10.28 -5.39 -11.75
CA ARG A 122 9.26 -6.33 -12.20
C ARG A 122 9.45 -6.60 -13.68
N VAL A 123 9.54 -7.85 -14.07
CA VAL A 123 9.79 -8.25 -15.46
C VAL A 123 8.81 -9.35 -15.83
N GLU A 124 8.10 -9.13 -16.93
CA GLU A 124 7.34 -10.16 -17.67
C GLU A 124 8.23 -10.69 -18.81
N TYR A 125 8.37 -12.00 -18.91
CA TYR A 125 9.27 -12.62 -19.90
C TYR A 125 8.71 -13.91 -20.47
N ASP A 126 9.11 -14.26 -21.72
CA ASP A 126 8.79 -15.53 -22.37
C ASP A 126 9.81 -16.59 -21.94
N ARG A 127 9.38 -17.55 -21.14
CA ARG A 127 10.18 -18.66 -20.61
C ARG A 127 10.78 -19.55 -21.69
N THR A 128 10.21 -19.53 -22.92
CA THR A 128 10.74 -20.29 -24.06
C THR A 128 11.95 -19.63 -24.70
N ILE A 129 12.15 -18.33 -24.47
CA ILE A 129 13.24 -17.53 -25.03
C ILE A 129 14.32 -17.29 -23.99
N ILE A 130 13.93 -16.96 -22.75
CA ILE A 130 14.85 -16.64 -21.67
C ILE A 130 14.36 -17.28 -20.35
N GLY A 131 15.26 -17.98 -19.67
CA GLY A 131 14.98 -18.49 -18.31
C GLY A 131 15.29 -17.47 -17.24
N GLU A 132 14.68 -17.62 -16.06
CA GLU A 132 14.87 -16.70 -14.92
C GLU A 132 16.36 -16.50 -14.53
N PRO A 133 17.23 -17.54 -14.52
CA PRO A 133 18.65 -17.35 -14.25
C PRO A 133 19.35 -16.44 -15.29
N ALA A 134 19.06 -16.64 -16.57
CA ALA A 134 19.63 -15.80 -17.66
C ALA A 134 19.06 -14.37 -17.61
N LEU A 135 17.79 -14.22 -17.25
CA LEU A 135 17.18 -12.91 -17.02
C LEU A 135 17.83 -12.18 -15.84
N ARG A 136 18.20 -12.91 -14.78
CA ARG A 136 18.97 -12.34 -13.65
C ARG A 136 20.35 -11.86 -14.09
N GLU A 137 21.04 -12.59 -14.96
CA GLU A 137 22.30 -12.13 -15.54
C GLU A 137 22.15 -10.88 -16.41
N GLU A 138 21.02 -10.75 -17.13
CA GLU A 138 20.70 -9.52 -17.86
C GLU A 138 20.47 -8.35 -16.92
N LEU A 139 19.79 -8.57 -15.80
CA LEU A 139 19.64 -7.56 -14.76
C LEU A 139 20.99 -7.15 -14.17
N ASP A 140 21.87 -8.09 -13.85
CA ASP A 140 23.19 -7.80 -13.30
C ASP A 140 24.07 -7.04 -14.33
N ARG A 141 23.93 -7.36 -15.60
CA ARG A 141 24.56 -6.59 -16.71
C ARG A 141 23.96 -5.19 -16.83
N ALA A 142 22.65 -5.05 -16.71
CA ALA A 142 22.00 -3.74 -16.72
C ALA A 142 22.43 -2.87 -15.54
N LEU A 143 22.74 -3.48 -14.41
CA LEU A 143 23.28 -2.82 -13.20
C LEU A 143 24.77 -2.46 -13.33
N GLY A 144 25.45 -2.94 -14.38
CA GLY A 144 26.90 -2.74 -14.56
C GLY A 144 27.77 -3.62 -13.63
N MET A 145 27.22 -4.65 -13.05
CA MET A 145 27.95 -5.65 -12.31
C MET A 145 28.69 -6.57 -13.30
N ARG A 146 30.01 -6.76 -13.14
CA ARG A 146 30.74 -7.76 -13.90
C ARG A 146 30.26 -9.15 -13.45
N ALA A 147 29.80 -9.96 -14.39
CA ALA A 147 29.47 -11.35 -14.13
C ALA A 147 30.66 -12.04 -13.45
N LYS A 148 30.46 -12.53 -12.23
CA LYS A 148 31.41 -13.40 -11.56
C LYS A 148 31.35 -14.74 -12.32
N PRO A 149 32.49 -15.31 -12.80
CA PRO A 149 32.44 -16.61 -13.48
C PRO A 149 31.79 -17.63 -12.55
N ALA A 150 30.83 -18.39 -13.07
CA ALA A 150 30.21 -19.48 -12.35
C ALA A 150 31.30 -20.47 -11.88
N ALA A 151 31.36 -20.71 -10.58
CA ALA A 151 32.19 -21.76 -10.04
C ALA A 151 31.68 -23.11 -10.57
N PRO A 152 32.58 -24.05 -10.98
CA PRO A 152 32.17 -25.37 -11.40
C PRO A 152 31.49 -26.13 -10.26
N PRO A 153 30.55 -27.04 -10.56
CA PRO A 153 29.84 -27.80 -9.54
C PRO A 153 30.83 -28.58 -8.67
N ALA A 154 30.72 -28.43 -7.35
CA ALA A 154 31.54 -29.12 -6.40
C ALA A 154 31.23 -30.62 -6.43
N GLU A 155 32.17 -31.40 -6.92
CA GLU A 155 32.22 -32.83 -6.72
C GLU A 155 32.31 -33.14 -5.20
N SER A 156 31.50 -34.08 -4.80
CA SER A 156 31.48 -34.66 -3.47
C SER A 156 32.85 -35.25 -3.08
N VAL A 157 33.51 -34.67 -2.10
CA VAL A 157 34.70 -35.30 -1.47
C VAL A 157 34.41 -35.53 -0.01
N GLU A 158 34.62 -36.79 0.33
CA GLU A 158 34.49 -37.43 1.65
C GLU A 158 35.26 -36.73 2.78
N ARG A 159 34.75 -36.95 3.97
CA ARG A 159 35.32 -36.66 5.28
C ARG A 159 36.80 -37.06 5.39
N ARG A 160 37.61 -36.21 5.93
CA ARG A 160 38.72 -36.54 6.80
C ARG A 160 38.82 -35.54 7.94
N ASP A 161 38.74 -36.16 9.11
CA ASP A 161 38.94 -35.61 10.46
C ASP A 161 40.42 -35.22 10.64
N HIS A 162 40.70 -34.14 11.37
CA HIS A 162 41.74 -33.95 12.35
C HIS A 162 42.06 -32.48 12.69
N GLY A 163 42.01 -32.18 13.96
CA GLY A 163 43.06 -31.43 14.64
C GLY A 163 42.78 -29.98 15.01
N HIS A 164 42.66 -29.79 16.33
CA HIS A 164 42.69 -28.54 17.09
C HIS A 164 43.74 -27.51 16.64
N GLY A 165 43.31 -26.27 16.53
CA GLY A 165 44.18 -25.11 16.41
C GLY A 165 43.42 -23.82 16.79
N SER A 166 43.62 -23.33 18.02
CA SER A 166 43.16 -22.07 18.54
C SER A 166 43.76 -20.91 17.76
N GLY A 167 42.95 -20.19 17.03
CA GLY A 167 43.33 -18.94 16.37
C GLY A 167 42.11 -18.02 16.25
N GLN A 168 42.09 -16.97 17.07
CA GLN A 168 41.11 -15.89 16.96
C GLN A 168 41.12 -15.29 15.53
N PRO A 169 39.99 -15.22 14.85
CA PRO A 169 39.90 -14.38 13.65
C PRO A 169 39.72 -12.93 14.08
N LYS A 170 40.66 -12.09 13.71
CA LYS A 170 40.51 -10.63 13.70
C LYS A 170 39.34 -10.29 12.80
N HIS A 171 38.36 -9.61 13.36
CA HIS A 171 37.34 -8.92 12.60
C HIS A 171 38.00 -7.90 11.68
N GLY A 172 38.17 -8.27 10.41
CA GLY A 172 38.30 -7.32 9.31
C GLY A 172 36.92 -6.80 9.01
N ALA A 173 36.67 -5.55 9.42
CA ALA A 173 35.51 -4.82 8.94
C ALA A 173 35.65 -4.67 7.43
N GLU A 174 34.83 -5.39 6.67
CA GLU A 174 34.57 -5.03 5.27
C GLU A 174 33.92 -3.66 5.26
N PRO A 175 34.45 -2.68 4.52
CA PRO A 175 33.81 -1.39 4.42
C PRO A 175 32.48 -1.58 3.68
N ALA A 176 31.38 -1.32 4.37
CA ALA A 176 30.08 -1.12 3.78
C ALA A 176 30.23 -0.09 2.63
N HIS A 177 29.94 -0.50 1.41
CA HIS A 177 29.97 0.35 0.23
C HIS A 177 28.79 1.37 0.26
N ALA A 178 28.89 2.34 1.16
CA ALA A 178 28.01 3.50 1.25
C ALA A 178 28.57 4.70 0.47
N HIS A 179 28.86 4.56 -0.83
CA HIS A 179 29.55 5.62 -1.58
C HIS A 179 28.98 5.92 -2.99
N GLY A 180 27.63 6.08 -3.13
CA GLY A 180 27.12 6.62 -4.38
C GLY A 180 26.80 8.12 -4.33
N GLY A 181 25.95 8.56 -3.41
CA GLY A 181 25.51 9.95 -3.30
C GLY A 181 26.56 10.93 -2.75
N GLY A 182 27.54 10.43 -1.97
CA GLY A 182 28.63 11.25 -1.47
C GLY A 182 29.63 11.66 -2.56
N ALA A 183 29.90 10.78 -3.53
CA ALA A 183 30.83 11.09 -4.61
C ALA A 183 30.30 12.19 -5.54
N GLU A 184 29.03 12.15 -5.91
CA GLU A 184 28.39 13.16 -6.75
C GLU A 184 28.40 14.54 -6.09
N LEU A 185 28.08 14.59 -4.79
CA LEU A 185 28.13 15.85 -4.03
C LEU A 185 29.58 16.38 -3.96
N ILE A 186 30.56 15.52 -3.74
CA ILE A 186 31.98 15.93 -3.74
C ILE A 186 32.38 16.49 -5.11
N PHE A 187 32.00 15.81 -6.18
CA PHE A 187 32.29 16.28 -7.55
C PHE A 187 31.61 17.62 -7.86
N ALA A 188 30.37 17.80 -7.46
CA ALA A 188 29.64 19.06 -7.57
C ALA A 188 30.33 20.18 -6.78
N LEU A 189 30.75 19.92 -5.53
CA LEU A 189 31.46 20.91 -4.71
C LEU A 189 32.84 21.26 -5.28
N VAL A 190 33.58 20.30 -5.84
CA VAL A 190 34.85 20.54 -6.53
C VAL A 190 34.65 21.37 -7.80
N CYS A 191 33.61 21.07 -8.57
CA CYS A 191 33.20 21.86 -9.73
C CYS A 191 32.91 23.32 -9.32
N GLY A 192 32.13 23.53 -8.27
CA GLY A 192 31.82 24.86 -7.73
C GLY A 192 33.06 25.61 -7.22
N ALA A 193 33.95 24.92 -6.51
CA ALA A 193 35.22 25.52 -6.06
C ALA A 193 36.11 25.97 -7.23
N LEU A 194 36.26 25.11 -8.23
CA LEU A 194 37.03 25.44 -9.44
C LEU A 194 36.42 26.61 -10.22
N LEU A 195 35.09 26.66 -10.33
CA LEU A 195 34.37 27.79 -10.95
C LEU A 195 34.61 29.08 -10.19
N ILE A 196 34.48 29.09 -8.85
CA ILE A 196 34.70 30.29 -8.02
C ILE A 196 36.14 30.78 -8.15
N VAL A 197 37.11 29.87 -8.06
CA VAL A 197 38.52 30.21 -8.18
C VAL A 197 38.83 30.77 -9.60
N GLY A 198 38.34 30.12 -10.65
CA GLY A 198 38.50 30.57 -12.02
C GLY A 198 37.92 31.96 -12.24
N PHE A 199 36.71 32.21 -11.74
CA PHE A 199 36.02 33.49 -11.84
C PHE A 199 36.75 34.60 -11.02
N ALA A 200 37.21 34.29 -9.82
CA ALA A 200 37.98 35.22 -9.00
C ALA A 200 39.31 35.61 -9.68
N ILE A 201 40.03 34.66 -10.27
CA ILE A 201 41.25 34.89 -11.00
C ILE A 201 40.96 35.80 -12.22
N GLU A 202 39.90 35.52 -12.97
CA GLU A 202 39.52 36.31 -14.15
C GLU A 202 39.19 37.79 -13.81
N LYS A 203 38.55 38.02 -12.68
CA LYS A 203 38.04 39.34 -12.26
C LYS A 203 39.03 40.13 -11.39
N LEU A 204 39.83 39.44 -10.58
CA LEU A 204 40.66 40.10 -9.57
C LEU A 204 42.15 40.10 -9.91
N LEU A 205 42.60 39.21 -10.78
CA LEU A 205 44.01 39.02 -11.11
C LEU A 205 44.24 39.21 -12.63
N ALA A 206 45.18 40.07 -13.02
CA ALA A 206 45.58 40.27 -14.41
C ALA A 206 46.51 39.15 -14.91
N LEU A 207 46.01 37.90 -14.88
CA LEU A 207 46.78 36.73 -15.35
C LEU A 207 46.42 36.41 -16.81
N PRO A 208 47.28 35.65 -17.53
CA PRO A 208 46.98 35.21 -18.89
C PRO A 208 45.67 34.43 -18.96
N SER A 209 44.89 34.65 -20.02
CA SER A 209 43.52 34.08 -20.19
C SER A 209 43.47 32.55 -20.14
N TRP A 210 44.57 31.84 -20.38
CA TRP A 210 44.62 30.40 -20.28
C TRP A 210 44.52 29.89 -18.83
N VAL A 211 44.87 30.73 -17.81
CA VAL A 211 44.86 30.36 -16.40
C VAL A 211 43.40 30.18 -15.92
N PRO A 212 42.48 31.16 -15.97
CA PRO A 212 41.10 30.95 -15.61
C PRO A 212 40.41 29.86 -16.47
N LEU A 213 40.78 29.74 -17.78
CA LEU A 213 40.27 28.70 -18.67
C LEU A 213 40.60 27.30 -18.14
N ALA A 214 41.80 27.07 -17.61
CA ALA A 214 42.16 25.76 -17.04
C ALA A 214 41.28 25.38 -15.86
N PHE A 215 40.91 26.35 -14.99
CA PHE A 215 39.97 26.13 -13.90
C PHE A 215 38.55 25.81 -14.41
N TYR A 216 38.06 26.52 -15.41
CA TYR A 216 36.78 26.25 -16.04
C TYR A 216 36.72 24.86 -16.71
N LEU A 217 37.80 24.46 -17.41
CA LEU A 217 37.90 23.12 -17.99
C LEU A 217 37.86 22.04 -16.90
N GLY A 218 38.54 22.28 -15.76
CA GLY A 218 38.42 21.40 -14.59
C GLY A 218 36.98 21.33 -14.09
N ALA A 219 36.28 22.48 -13.98
CA ALA A 219 34.88 22.50 -13.59
C ALA A 219 33.95 21.71 -14.54
N TYR A 220 34.18 21.82 -15.87
CA TYR A 220 33.47 21.03 -16.88
C TYR A 220 33.68 19.52 -16.70
N VAL A 221 34.90 19.08 -16.38
CA VAL A 221 35.21 17.68 -16.14
C VAL A 221 34.46 17.18 -14.90
N PHE A 222 34.63 17.87 -13.76
CA PHE A 222 34.01 17.43 -12.52
C PHE A 222 32.50 17.58 -12.52
N GLY A 223 31.90 18.61 -13.11
CA GLY A 223 30.47 18.80 -13.21
C GLY A 223 29.80 17.95 -14.30
N GLY A 224 30.56 17.61 -15.38
CA GLY A 224 30.00 16.95 -16.56
C GLY A 224 30.18 15.44 -16.65
N VAL A 225 31.10 14.82 -15.86
CA VAL A 225 31.44 13.38 -16.02
C VAL A 225 30.25 12.46 -15.82
N PHE A 226 29.47 12.63 -14.75
CA PHE A 226 28.31 11.79 -14.48
C PHE A 226 27.21 12.02 -15.52
N THR A 227 26.89 13.26 -15.80
CA THR A 227 25.88 13.65 -16.80
C THR A 227 26.23 13.17 -18.21
N LEU A 228 27.52 13.27 -18.62
CA LEU A 228 27.98 12.78 -19.92
C LEU A 228 27.85 11.26 -20.03
N ARG A 229 28.20 10.53 -18.98
CA ARG A 229 28.07 9.08 -18.97
C ARG A 229 26.59 8.67 -19.11
N GLU A 230 25.69 9.33 -18.40
CA GLU A 230 24.26 9.09 -18.46
C GLU A 230 23.66 9.47 -19.82
N ALA A 231 24.05 10.61 -20.37
CA ALA A 231 23.63 11.05 -21.71
C ALA A 231 24.07 10.07 -22.81
N ILE A 232 25.31 9.53 -22.75
CA ILE A 232 25.80 8.52 -23.70
C ILE A 232 24.98 7.24 -23.59
N GLU A 233 24.65 6.82 -22.38
CA GLU A 233 23.81 5.62 -22.13
C GLU A 233 22.39 5.82 -22.68
N ASN A 234 21.76 6.96 -22.43
CA ASN A 234 20.45 7.31 -22.94
C ASN A 234 20.41 7.44 -24.47
N LEU A 235 21.45 8.03 -25.07
CA LEU A 235 21.55 8.14 -26.51
C LEU A 235 21.70 6.77 -27.20
N ARG A 236 22.46 5.83 -26.59
CA ARG A 236 22.55 4.43 -27.08
C ARG A 236 21.19 3.73 -27.06
N LEU A 237 20.32 4.09 -26.13
CA LEU A 237 18.92 3.60 -26.01
C LEU A 237 17.94 4.38 -26.91
N LYS A 238 18.44 5.28 -27.79
CA LYS A 238 17.63 6.16 -28.65
C LYS A 238 16.65 7.05 -27.91
N ARG A 239 16.98 7.44 -26.67
CA ARG A 239 16.20 8.33 -25.86
C ARG A 239 16.87 9.66 -25.68
N PHE A 240 16.13 10.73 -25.98
CA PHE A 240 16.55 12.09 -25.67
C PHE A 240 15.96 12.47 -24.30
N GLU A 241 16.81 12.55 -23.32
CA GLU A 241 16.44 13.02 -21.99
C GLU A 241 16.96 14.44 -21.72
N ILE A 242 16.42 15.07 -20.69
CA ILE A 242 16.66 16.46 -20.31
C ILE A 242 18.16 16.74 -20.09
N ASP A 243 18.91 15.77 -19.55
CA ASP A 243 20.34 15.85 -19.27
C ASP A 243 21.17 16.09 -20.51
N THR A 244 20.72 15.54 -21.66
CA THR A 244 21.35 15.79 -22.96
C THR A 244 21.25 17.25 -23.38
N LEU A 245 20.12 17.92 -23.06
CA LEU A 245 19.89 19.33 -23.34
C LEU A 245 20.86 20.20 -22.53
N MET A 246 21.11 19.87 -21.26
CA MET A 246 22.04 20.59 -20.40
C MET A 246 23.48 20.48 -20.89
N LEU A 247 23.92 19.31 -21.35
CA LEU A 247 25.23 19.10 -21.93
C LEU A 247 25.40 19.85 -23.25
N VAL A 248 24.38 19.85 -24.12
CA VAL A 248 24.38 20.61 -25.37
C VAL A 248 24.50 22.10 -25.10
N ALA A 249 23.75 22.62 -24.11
CA ALA A 249 23.81 24.02 -23.72
C ALA A 249 25.19 24.41 -23.13
N ALA A 250 25.78 23.55 -22.27
CA ALA A 250 27.11 23.76 -21.72
C ALA A 250 28.18 23.73 -22.81
N ALA A 251 28.10 22.78 -23.75
CA ALA A 251 29.00 22.73 -24.91
C ALA A 251 28.84 23.96 -25.82
N GLY A 252 27.59 24.42 -26.03
CA GLY A 252 27.29 25.63 -26.76
C GLY A 252 27.87 26.88 -26.11
N ALA A 253 27.77 27.04 -24.79
CA ALA A 253 28.39 28.11 -24.02
C ALA A 253 29.93 28.10 -24.19
N ALA A 254 30.55 26.91 -24.12
CA ALA A 254 31.97 26.73 -24.35
C ALA A 254 32.39 27.16 -25.79
N ALA A 255 31.62 26.76 -26.82
CA ALA A 255 31.85 27.12 -28.21
C ALA A 255 31.78 28.63 -28.44
N LEU A 256 30.99 29.37 -27.67
CA LEU A 256 30.90 30.83 -27.69
C LEU A 256 31.98 31.54 -26.88
N GLY A 257 32.79 30.78 -26.13
CA GLY A 257 33.78 31.33 -25.20
C GLY A 257 33.20 31.75 -23.85
N ALA A 258 31.93 31.47 -23.57
CA ALA A 258 31.26 31.75 -22.29
C ALA A 258 31.50 30.59 -21.27
N TRP A 259 32.78 30.27 -21.02
CA TRP A 259 33.22 29.14 -20.21
C TRP A 259 32.70 29.17 -18.78
N ALA A 260 32.70 30.40 -18.16
CA ALA A 260 32.20 30.57 -16.81
C ALA A 260 30.70 30.21 -16.68
N GLU A 261 29.87 30.61 -17.66
CA GLU A 261 28.42 30.34 -17.67
C GLU A 261 28.11 28.85 -17.85
N GLY A 262 28.84 28.18 -18.78
CA GLY A 262 28.68 26.74 -18.93
C GLY A 262 29.19 25.94 -17.72
N ALA A 263 30.26 26.39 -17.07
CA ALA A 263 30.73 25.80 -15.80
C ALA A 263 29.70 26.01 -14.67
N LEU A 264 29.05 27.19 -14.60
CA LEU A 264 27.99 27.48 -13.66
C LEU A 264 26.75 26.57 -13.91
N LEU A 265 26.39 26.37 -15.18
CA LEU A 265 25.33 25.45 -15.58
C LEU A 265 25.61 24.04 -15.05
N LEU A 266 26.79 23.48 -15.32
CA LEU A 266 27.18 22.14 -14.90
C LEU A 266 27.29 22.03 -13.39
N PHE A 267 27.78 23.05 -12.69
CA PHE A 267 27.84 23.10 -11.24
C PHE A 267 26.44 23.05 -10.60
N LEU A 268 25.57 23.98 -11.00
CA LEU A 268 24.23 24.08 -10.40
C LEU A 268 23.39 22.85 -10.73
N PHE A 269 23.51 22.32 -11.93
CA PHE A 269 22.86 21.10 -12.36
C PHE A 269 23.34 19.87 -11.55
N SER A 270 24.67 19.67 -11.42
CA SER A 270 25.25 18.58 -10.64
C SER A 270 24.91 18.72 -9.14
N LEU A 271 24.92 19.95 -8.60
CA LEU A 271 24.53 20.20 -7.22
C LEU A 271 23.04 19.94 -7.00
N GLY A 272 22.18 20.38 -7.94
CA GLY A 272 20.74 20.10 -7.91
C GLY A 272 20.46 18.62 -7.84
N HIS A 273 21.09 17.83 -8.71
CA HIS A 273 20.98 16.36 -8.72
C HIS A 273 21.49 15.72 -7.43
N ALA A 274 22.68 16.12 -6.93
CA ALA A 274 23.20 15.56 -5.68
C ALA A 274 22.28 15.83 -4.49
N LEU A 275 21.66 17.01 -4.42
CA LEU A 275 20.70 17.36 -3.37
C LEU A 275 19.35 16.65 -3.54
N GLU A 276 18.89 16.46 -4.78
CA GLU A 276 17.74 15.62 -5.12
C GLU A 276 17.95 14.20 -4.59
N HIS A 277 19.10 13.60 -4.94
CA HIS A 277 19.48 12.27 -4.50
C HIS A 277 19.53 12.15 -2.97
N TYR A 278 20.11 13.14 -2.30
CA TYR A 278 20.15 13.19 -0.86
C TYR A 278 18.72 13.25 -0.25
N ALA A 279 17.84 14.06 -0.83
CA ALA A 279 16.48 14.23 -0.35
C ALA A 279 15.62 12.97 -0.55
N MET A 280 15.72 12.35 -1.74
CA MET A 280 15.03 11.09 -2.05
C MET A 280 15.58 9.94 -1.19
N GLY A 281 16.90 9.88 -0.99
CA GLY A 281 17.55 8.93 -0.07
C GLY A 281 17.01 9.07 1.35
N ARG A 282 16.80 10.30 1.85
CA ARG A 282 16.25 10.52 3.20
C ARG A 282 14.80 10.06 3.33
N ALA A 283 13.98 10.25 2.30
CA ALA A 283 12.62 9.71 2.29
C ALA A 283 12.64 8.17 2.28
N ARG A 284 13.53 7.55 1.51
CA ARG A 284 13.71 6.11 1.43
C ARG A 284 14.23 5.50 2.72
N HIS A 285 15.26 6.08 3.36
CA HIS A 285 15.73 5.63 4.66
C HIS A 285 14.64 5.65 5.74
N ALA A 286 13.65 6.52 5.58
CA ALA A 286 12.49 6.53 6.45
C ALA A 286 11.63 5.27 6.31
N ILE A 287 11.62 4.65 5.14
CA ILE A 287 10.92 3.39 4.83
C ILE A 287 11.81 2.20 5.24
N GLU A 288 13.09 2.24 4.91
CA GLU A 288 14.06 1.19 5.25
C GLU A 288 14.17 1.01 6.79
N ALA A 289 14.08 2.10 7.54
CA ALA A 289 14.05 2.06 9.00
C ALA A 289 12.86 1.25 9.58
N LEU A 290 11.77 1.05 8.83
CA LEU A 290 10.69 0.15 9.22
C LEU A 290 11.14 -1.32 9.12
N ALA A 291 11.92 -1.68 8.10
CA ALA A 291 12.44 -3.05 7.95
C ALA A 291 13.45 -3.41 9.05
N GLU A 292 14.16 -2.43 9.63
CA GLU A 292 15.12 -2.64 10.72
C GLU A 292 14.45 -2.77 12.10
N LEU A 293 13.12 -2.71 12.17
CA LEU A 293 12.40 -2.85 13.45
C LEU A 293 12.45 -4.29 14.00
N ALA A 294 12.56 -5.31 13.18
CA ALA A 294 12.72 -6.69 13.64
C ALA A 294 14.18 -6.96 14.06
N PRO A 295 14.43 -7.71 15.16
CA PRO A 295 15.78 -8.15 15.52
C PRO A 295 16.31 -9.14 14.49
N ARG A 296 17.63 -9.31 14.42
CA ARG A 296 18.25 -10.25 13.47
C ARG A 296 18.27 -11.69 13.98
N THR A 297 18.20 -11.89 15.31
CA THR A 297 18.22 -13.20 15.96
C THR A 297 17.08 -13.33 16.96
N ALA A 298 16.66 -14.57 17.22
CA ALA A 298 15.63 -14.95 18.17
C ALA A 298 16.15 -16.05 19.12
N LEU A 299 15.65 -16.08 20.35
CA LEU A 299 15.93 -17.14 21.30
C LEU A 299 14.85 -18.22 21.18
N VAL A 300 15.16 -19.29 20.48
CA VAL A 300 14.24 -20.43 20.23
C VAL A 300 14.43 -21.49 21.29
N ARG A 301 13.35 -22.04 21.82
CA ARG A 301 13.37 -23.19 22.75
C ARG A 301 13.40 -24.49 21.93
N LYS A 302 14.58 -25.13 21.84
CA LYS A 302 14.75 -26.44 21.19
C LYS A 302 15.16 -27.48 22.22
N ASN A 303 14.38 -28.55 22.38
CA ASN A 303 14.62 -29.63 23.33
C ASN A 303 14.85 -29.17 24.79
N GLY A 304 14.21 -28.08 25.21
CA GLY A 304 14.34 -27.50 26.55
C GLY A 304 15.49 -26.50 26.73
N GLU A 305 16.38 -26.36 25.77
CA GLU A 305 17.48 -25.39 25.76
C GLU A 305 17.11 -24.17 24.90
N LEU A 306 17.68 -23.00 25.25
CA LEU A 306 17.53 -21.78 24.48
C LEU A 306 18.69 -21.66 23.49
N VAL A 307 18.34 -21.66 22.20
CA VAL A 307 19.29 -21.53 21.10
C VAL A 307 19.06 -20.23 20.38
N GLU A 308 20.10 -19.43 20.20
CA GLU A 308 20.03 -18.24 19.38
C GLU A 308 20.01 -18.63 17.89
N THR A 309 18.93 -18.27 17.21
CA THR A 309 18.65 -18.65 15.82
C THR A 309 18.42 -17.39 14.99
N PRO A 310 18.97 -17.26 13.76
CA PRO A 310 18.61 -16.18 12.84
C PRO A 310 17.11 -16.15 12.58
N VAL A 311 16.52 -14.95 12.50
CA VAL A 311 15.06 -14.80 12.33
C VAL A 311 14.60 -15.36 10.98
N GLU A 312 15.46 -15.36 9.97
CA GLU A 312 15.16 -15.94 8.65
C GLU A 312 15.02 -17.47 8.69
N GLU A 313 15.59 -18.15 9.71
CA GLU A 313 15.52 -19.60 9.90
C GLU A 313 14.36 -20.05 10.79
N LEU A 314 13.57 -19.10 11.34
CA LEU A 314 12.41 -19.45 12.15
C LEU A 314 11.34 -20.16 11.32
N ALA A 315 10.83 -21.25 11.85
CA ALA A 315 9.74 -22.02 11.28
C ALA A 315 8.44 -21.77 12.04
N VAL A 316 7.31 -21.96 11.36
CA VAL A 316 6.00 -21.95 12.01
C VAL A 316 5.92 -23.07 13.04
N GLY A 317 5.47 -22.75 14.25
CA GLY A 317 5.44 -23.66 15.39
C GLY A 317 6.67 -23.58 16.31
N ASP A 318 7.73 -22.83 15.95
CA ASP A 318 8.85 -22.57 16.84
C ASP A 318 8.41 -21.75 18.07
N VAL A 319 8.89 -22.13 19.25
CA VAL A 319 8.63 -21.39 20.49
C VAL A 319 9.77 -20.45 20.77
N VAL A 320 9.50 -19.17 20.79
CA VAL A 320 10.48 -18.10 20.98
C VAL A 320 10.29 -17.44 22.34
N VAL A 321 11.39 -17.25 23.08
CA VAL A 321 11.41 -16.53 24.35
C VAL A 321 11.80 -15.08 24.12
N VAL A 322 10.90 -14.17 24.50
CA VAL A 322 11.11 -12.73 24.39
C VAL A 322 11.33 -12.11 25.77
N LYS A 323 12.52 -11.56 25.97
CA LYS A 323 12.91 -10.92 27.24
C LYS A 323 12.17 -9.57 27.42
N PRO A 324 12.07 -9.06 28.66
CA PRO A 324 11.62 -7.69 28.89
C PRO A 324 12.40 -6.68 28.03
N ASP A 325 11.70 -5.65 27.56
CA ASP A 325 12.20 -4.56 26.73
C ASP A 325 12.83 -5.00 25.38
N ALA A 326 12.78 -6.31 25.05
CA ALA A 326 13.29 -6.83 23.78
C ALA A 326 12.24 -6.66 22.65
N ARG A 327 12.73 -6.57 21.41
CA ARG A 327 11.87 -6.59 20.23
C ARG A 327 11.42 -8.00 19.90
N LEU A 328 10.17 -8.15 19.48
CA LEU A 328 9.60 -9.42 19.04
C LEU A 328 10.16 -9.79 17.66
N PRO A 329 10.69 -11.03 17.51
CA PRO A 329 11.34 -11.45 16.26
C PRO A 329 10.36 -11.98 15.19
N ALA A 330 9.16 -12.40 15.58
CA ALA A 330 8.19 -13.02 14.68
C ALA A 330 6.75 -12.67 15.05
N ASP A 331 5.84 -12.86 14.10
CA ASP A 331 4.41 -12.86 14.36
C ASP A 331 4.01 -14.19 15.02
N GLY A 332 3.12 -14.11 16.00
CA GLY A 332 2.69 -15.29 16.75
C GLY A 332 1.62 -15.01 17.79
N PHE A 333 1.39 -15.98 18.66
CA PHE A 333 0.53 -15.82 19.83
C PHE A 333 1.28 -16.19 21.11
N VAL A 334 0.82 -15.63 22.23
CA VAL A 334 1.47 -15.84 23.53
C VAL A 334 1.06 -17.20 24.08
N LEU A 335 2.08 -18.04 24.40
CA LEU A 335 1.92 -19.34 25.09
C LEU A 335 2.02 -19.18 26.60
N LYS A 336 2.98 -18.36 27.06
CA LYS A 336 3.24 -18.16 28.49
C LYS A 336 3.66 -16.74 28.79
N GLY A 337 3.34 -16.31 30.01
CA GLY A 337 3.68 -14.97 30.49
C GLY A 337 2.64 -13.93 30.13
N VAL A 338 2.65 -12.82 30.85
CA VAL A 338 1.79 -11.64 30.62
C VAL A 338 2.68 -10.43 30.52
N SER A 339 2.43 -9.60 29.52
CA SER A 339 3.21 -8.38 29.32
C SER A 339 2.39 -7.33 28.56
N SER A 340 2.73 -6.07 28.78
CA SER A 340 2.18 -4.95 28.02
C SER A 340 3.11 -4.63 26.85
N ILE A 341 2.68 -4.89 25.61
CA ILE A 341 3.51 -4.79 24.42
C ILE A 341 3.26 -3.47 23.68
N ASN A 342 4.32 -2.73 23.45
CA ASN A 342 4.27 -1.52 22.61
C ASN A 342 4.27 -1.93 21.12
N GLN A 343 3.12 -1.84 20.48
CA GLN A 343 2.91 -2.16 19.07
C GLN A 343 3.03 -0.93 18.15
N ALA A 344 3.28 0.25 18.69
CA ALA A 344 3.40 1.50 17.92
C ALA A 344 4.31 1.41 16.68
N PRO A 345 5.44 0.69 16.69
CA PRO A 345 6.28 0.54 15.51
C PRO A 345 5.59 -0.14 14.32
N VAL A 346 4.57 -0.97 14.57
CA VAL A 346 3.86 -1.76 13.55
C VAL A 346 2.45 -1.21 13.28
N THR A 347 1.68 -0.98 14.35
CA THR A 347 0.28 -0.54 14.24
C THR A 347 0.11 0.97 14.29
N GLY A 348 1.08 1.70 14.81
CA GLY A 348 0.97 3.15 15.06
C GLY A 348 0.28 3.51 16.38
N GLU A 349 -0.26 2.54 17.14
CA GLU A 349 -0.94 2.77 18.41
C GLU A 349 0.05 3.16 19.51
N SER A 350 -0.15 4.32 20.13
CA SER A 350 0.77 4.84 21.16
C SER A 350 0.60 4.17 22.52
N ILE A 351 -0.53 3.52 22.77
CA ILE A 351 -0.83 2.86 24.05
C ILE A 351 -0.38 1.41 23.97
N PRO A 352 0.50 0.92 24.87
CA PRO A 352 0.86 -0.48 24.92
C PRO A 352 -0.35 -1.39 25.15
N ALA A 353 -0.40 -2.50 24.42
CA ALA A 353 -1.48 -3.49 24.50
C ALA A 353 -1.12 -4.62 25.46
N ASP A 354 -1.99 -4.89 26.44
CA ASP A 354 -1.81 -6.00 27.37
C ASP A 354 -2.03 -7.34 26.64
N LYS A 355 -1.04 -8.23 26.76
CA LYS A 355 -1.03 -9.56 26.13
C LYS A 355 -0.95 -10.65 27.17
N ARG A 356 -1.71 -11.72 26.94
CA ARG A 356 -1.82 -12.88 27.83
C ARG A 356 -1.80 -14.17 27.00
N PRO A 357 -1.52 -15.32 27.63
CA PRO A 357 -1.54 -16.63 26.97
C PRO A 357 -2.92 -16.94 26.36
N VAL A 358 -2.92 -17.72 25.28
CA VAL A 358 -4.13 -18.31 24.72
C VAL A 358 -4.76 -19.30 25.71
N ASP A 359 -6.09 -19.39 25.71
CA ASP A 359 -6.82 -20.33 26.58
C ASP A 359 -6.76 -21.77 26.04
N ASP A 360 -6.77 -21.95 24.69
CA ASP A 360 -6.63 -23.24 23.99
C ASP A 360 -5.54 -23.16 22.90
N GLU A 361 -4.38 -23.77 23.17
CA GLU A 361 -3.26 -23.82 22.23
C GLU A 361 -3.57 -24.64 20.97
N ALA A 362 -4.41 -25.69 21.08
CA ALA A 362 -4.73 -26.55 19.96
C ALA A 362 -5.66 -25.82 18.96
N GLU A 363 -6.58 -25.02 19.46
CA GLU A 363 -7.44 -24.17 18.63
C GLU A 363 -6.63 -23.03 17.99
N ALA A 364 -5.76 -22.37 18.75
CA ALA A 364 -4.90 -21.31 18.24
C ALA A 364 -3.98 -21.77 17.11
N ARG A 365 -3.46 -23.02 17.17
CA ARG A 365 -2.65 -23.62 16.09
C ARG A 365 -3.47 -23.96 14.85
N ARG A 366 -4.76 -24.32 14.99
CA ARG A 366 -5.63 -24.65 13.85
C ARG A 366 -6.10 -23.41 13.12
N THR A 367 -6.35 -22.32 13.84
CA THR A 367 -6.91 -21.08 13.32
C THR A 367 -6.12 -19.86 13.81
N PRO A 368 -4.82 -19.71 13.44
CA PRO A 368 -3.96 -18.65 13.96
C PRO A 368 -4.44 -17.24 13.62
N ASP A 369 -5.12 -17.07 12.50
CA ASP A 369 -5.68 -15.78 12.07
C ASP A 369 -6.93 -15.37 12.86
N ALA A 370 -7.63 -16.32 13.48
CA ALA A 370 -8.79 -16.08 14.32
C ALA A 370 -8.44 -15.82 15.80
N VAL A 371 -7.16 -15.90 16.18
CA VAL A 371 -6.70 -15.63 17.56
C VAL A 371 -7.02 -14.19 17.94
N ASP A 372 -7.63 -13.99 19.11
CA ASP A 372 -8.01 -12.66 19.61
C ASP A 372 -6.77 -11.74 19.74
N ALA A 373 -6.98 -10.45 19.53
CA ALA A 373 -5.94 -9.42 19.64
C ALA A 373 -5.22 -9.44 21.00
N ALA A 374 -5.87 -9.87 22.09
CA ALA A 374 -5.26 -9.98 23.43
C ALA A 374 -4.15 -11.04 23.52
N HIS A 375 -4.09 -11.97 22.58
CA HIS A 375 -3.13 -13.07 22.56
C HIS A 375 -2.13 -12.94 21.40
N ARG A 376 -2.47 -12.20 20.36
CA ARG A 376 -1.69 -12.07 19.13
C ARG A 376 -0.60 -11.01 19.27
N VAL A 377 0.57 -11.29 18.70
CA VAL A 377 1.74 -10.40 18.72
C VAL A 377 2.38 -10.29 17.34
N PHE A 378 3.08 -9.18 17.07
CA PHE A 378 3.66 -8.87 15.77
C PHE A 378 5.17 -8.64 15.85
N ALA A 379 5.91 -9.12 14.86
CA ALA A 379 7.34 -8.86 14.69
C ALA A 379 7.62 -7.34 14.69
N GLY A 380 8.73 -6.94 15.34
CA GLY A 380 9.12 -5.53 15.43
C GLY A 380 8.47 -4.75 16.58
N SER A 381 7.42 -5.27 17.24
CA SER A 381 6.85 -4.70 18.46
C SER A 381 7.86 -4.80 19.63
N ILE A 382 7.71 -3.98 20.65
CA ILE A 382 8.61 -3.96 21.81
C ILE A 382 7.88 -4.57 23.02
N ASN A 383 8.46 -5.63 23.58
CA ASN A 383 7.93 -6.26 24.78
C ASN A 383 8.04 -5.31 25.97
N GLY A 384 7.13 -5.37 26.91
CA GLY A 384 7.17 -4.62 28.16
C GLY A 384 7.99 -5.32 29.25
N SER A 385 7.56 -5.19 30.51
CA SER A 385 8.31 -5.64 31.70
C SER A 385 8.25 -7.16 31.93
N GLY A 386 7.30 -7.88 31.30
CA GLY A 386 7.15 -9.33 31.47
C GLY A 386 7.95 -10.13 30.44
N ALA A 387 8.56 -11.24 30.86
CA ALA A 387 9.08 -12.21 29.89
C ALA A 387 7.91 -13.04 29.34
N ILE A 388 7.88 -13.24 28.01
CA ILE A 388 6.83 -14.02 27.35
C ILE A 388 7.43 -15.11 26.47
N GLU A 389 6.70 -16.22 26.31
CA GLU A 389 6.96 -17.22 25.28
C GLU A 389 5.87 -17.11 24.21
N ILE A 390 6.29 -17.02 22.95
CA ILE A 390 5.40 -16.93 21.81
C ILE A 390 5.60 -18.12 20.87
N GLU A 391 4.54 -18.61 20.25
CA GLU A 391 4.63 -19.56 19.15
C GLU A 391 4.54 -18.83 17.80
N VAL A 392 5.48 -19.12 16.93
CA VAL A 392 5.58 -18.48 15.61
C VAL A 392 4.45 -18.98 14.71
N THR A 393 3.67 -18.07 14.15
CA THR A 393 2.56 -18.39 13.23
C THR A 393 2.91 -18.11 11.76
N ARG A 394 3.88 -17.26 11.50
CA ARG A 394 4.30 -16.86 10.14
C ARG A 394 5.82 -16.81 10.03
N ARG A 395 6.34 -17.14 8.83
CA ARG A 395 7.75 -16.97 8.53
C ARG A 395 8.13 -15.48 8.51
N SER A 396 9.39 -15.17 8.69
CA SER A 396 9.88 -13.78 8.67
C SER A 396 9.52 -13.03 7.39
N THR A 397 9.54 -13.71 6.23
CA THR A 397 9.16 -13.17 4.91
C THR A 397 7.67 -12.84 4.78
N ASP A 398 6.83 -13.51 5.58
CA ASP A 398 5.38 -13.40 5.54
C ASP A 398 4.80 -12.67 6.75
N SER A 399 5.68 -12.14 7.62
CA SER A 399 5.28 -11.34 8.78
C SER A 399 4.53 -10.06 8.36
N ALA A 400 3.69 -9.53 9.25
CA ALA A 400 3.00 -8.27 9.04
C ALA A 400 3.98 -7.15 8.67
N LEU A 401 5.11 -7.07 9.36
CA LEU A 401 6.16 -6.09 9.07
C LEU A 401 6.78 -6.27 7.67
N ALA A 402 7.08 -7.51 7.26
CA ALA A 402 7.61 -7.78 5.91
C ALA A 402 6.62 -7.40 4.80
N LYS A 403 5.32 -7.64 5.02
CA LYS A 403 4.25 -7.21 4.12
C LYS A 403 4.16 -5.69 4.03
N VAL A 404 4.25 -4.98 5.15
CA VAL A 404 4.31 -3.51 5.21
C VAL A 404 5.45 -2.99 4.33
N VAL A 405 6.66 -3.51 4.51
CA VAL A 405 7.84 -3.09 3.74
C VAL A 405 7.66 -3.37 2.25
N ARG A 406 7.10 -4.54 1.89
CA ARG A 406 6.81 -4.90 0.50
C ARG A 406 5.78 -3.95 -0.11
N MET A 407 4.64 -3.71 0.55
CA MET A 407 3.60 -2.81 0.05
C MET A 407 4.11 -1.38 -0.14
N VAL A 408 4.92 -0.87 0.78
CA VAL A 408 5.52 0.48 0.64
C VAL A 408 6.52 0.51 -0.53
N SER A 409 7.26 -0.57 -0.78
CA SER A 409 8.15 -0.68 -1.95
C SER A 409 7.37 -0.77 -3.26
N GLU A 410 6.28 -1.52 -3.30
CA GLU A 410 5.38 -1.61 -4.47
C GLU A 410 4.65 -0.30 -4.73
N ALA A 411 4.33 0.46 -3.68
CA ALA A 411 3.71 1.77 -3.80
C ALA A 411 4.53 2.77 -4.64
N GLU A 412 5.84 2.61 -4.70
CA GLU A 412 6.70 3.45 -5.54
C GLU A 412 6.49 3.21 -7.05
N THR A 413 5.95 2.05 -7.44
CA THR A 413 5.71 1.72 -8.86
C THR A 413 4.38 2.23 -9.38
N GLN A 414 3.40 2.48 -8.51
CA GLN A 414 2.07 2.95 -8.91
C GLN A 414 2.04 4.47 -9.11
N LYS A 415 2.00 4.88 -10.38
CA LYS A 415 2.00 6.28 -10.77
C LYS A 415 0.68 6.99 -10.47
N SER A 416 0.77 8.19 -9.89
CA SER A 416 -0.39 9.05 -9.66
C SER A 416 -0.98 9.63 -10.95
N PRO A 417 -2.25 10.06 -10.96
CA PRO A 417 -2.85 10.77 -12.08
C PRO A 417 -2.04 12.01 -12.51
N THR A 418 -1.56 12.78 -11.54
CA THR A 418 -0.73 13.98 -11.81
C THR A 418 0.61 13.59 -12.43
N GLN A 419 1.24 12.49 -11.99
CA GLN A 419 2.48 12.00 -12.58
C GLN A 419 2.30 11.56 -14.05
N ARG A 420 1.21 10.85 -14.36
CA ARG A 420 0.88 10.50 -15.76
C ARG A 420 0.65 11.74 -16.62
N PHE A 421 0.04 12.77 -16.07
CA PHE A 421 -0.15 14.05 -16.76
C PHE A 421 1.20 14.73 -17.05
N THR A 422 2.10 14.82 -16.07
CA THR A 422 3.43 15.45 -16.26
C THR A 422 4.26 14.69 -17.30
N GLU A 423 4.29 13.36 -17.28
CA GLU A 423 4.98 12.55 -18.31
C GLU A 423 4.42 12.76 -19.72
N LYS A 424 3.08 12.88 -19.85
CA LYS A 424 2.44 13.19 -21.13
C LYS A 424 2.79 14.59 -21.60
N PHE A 425 2.83 15.54 -20.68
CA PHE A 425 3.23 16.92 -20.95
C PHE A 425 4.70 16.98 -21.44
N GLU A 426 5.63 16.35 -20.74
CA GLU A 426 7.05 16.31 -21.10
C GLU A 426 7.27 15.72 -22.49
N ARG A 427 6.55 14.67 -22.84
CA ARG A 427 6.64 14.00 -24.16
C ARG A 427 6.34 14.94 -25.33
N ILE A 428 5.50 15.95 -25.12
CA ILE A 428 5.14 16.95 -26.14
C ILE A 428 6.04 18.17 -25.99
N PHE A 429 6.29 18.61 -24.77
CA PHE A 429 6.99 19.83 -24.45
C PHE A 429 8.46 19.81 -24.89
N VAL A 430 9.21 18.73 -24.60
CA VAL A 430 10.63 18.62 -24.94
C VAL A 430 10.90 18.74 -26.46
N PRO A 431 10.20 18.01 -27.35
CA PRO A 431 10.34 18.22 -28.79
C PRO A 431 9.98 19.64 -29.25
N SER A 432 8.98 20.26 -28.61
CA SER A 432 8.57 21.64 -28.93
C SER A 432 9.67 22.65 -28.60
N VAL A 433 10.33 22.46 -27.45
CA VAL A 433 11.48 23.31 -27.04
C VAL A 433 12.65 23.14 -28.01
N LEU A 434 12.96 21.91 -28.43
CA LEU A 434 14.01 21.64 -29.43
C LEU A 434 13.71 22.32 -30.77
N ALA A 435 12.46 22.28 -31.22
CA ALA A 435 12.01 22.96 -32.41
C ALA A 435 12.15 24.48 -32.25
N LEU A 436 11.76 25.05 -31.12
CA LEU A 436 11.89 26.48 -30.82
C LEU A 436 13.38 26.90 -30.81
N ALA A 437 14.25 26.15 -30.13
CA ALA A 437 15.66 26.42 -30.06
C ALA A 437 16.32 26.37 -31.48
N THR A 438 15.90 25.39 -32.30
CA THR A 438 16.33 25.26 -33.68
C THR A 438 15.89 26.47 -34.50
N LEU A 439 14.64 26.92 -34.35
CA LEU A 439 14.16 28.13 -35.02
C LEU A 439 14.93 29.38 -34.59
N LEU A 440 15.26 29.49 -33.31
CA LEU A 440 16.04 30.62 -32.80
C LEU A 440 17.47 30.69 -33.36
N LEU A 441 18.08 29.58 -33.81
CA LEU A 441 19.36 29.58 -34.50
C LEU A 441 19.31 30.37 -35.82
N PHE A 442 18.15 30.44 -36.45
CA PHE A 442 17.92 31.16 -37.71
C PHE A 442 17.29 32.54 -37.47
N ALA A 443 17.22 33.02 -36.23
CA ALA A 443 16.65 34.33 -35.93
C ALA A 443 17.34 35.47 -36.64
N GLY A 444 18.67 35.38 -36.88
CA GLY A 444 19.46 36.37 -37.66
C GLY A 444 19.02 36.51 -39.12
N VAL A 445 18.14 35.63 -39.65
CA VAL A 445 17.56 35.80 -40.99
C VAL A 445 16.42 36.82 -40.97
N VAL A 446 15.76 36.99 -39.84
CA VAL A 446 14.59 37.88 -39.66
C VAL A 446 14.93 39.14 -38.89
N VAL A 447 15.81 39.02 -37.91
CA VAL A 447 16.29 40.11 -37.06
C VAL A 447 17.76 40.36 -37.42
N ASP A 448 18.13 41.64 -37.61
CA ASP A 448 19.52 42.01 -37.97
C ASP A 448 20.45 41.84 -36.74
N GLU A 449 20.85 40.57 -36.50
CA GLU A 449 21.72 40.17 -35.38
C GLU A 449 22.79 39.15 -35.80
N PRO A 450 23.98 39.17 -35.19
CA PRO A 450 25.02 38.17 -35.43
C PRO A 450 24.57 36.74 -35.08
N PHE A 451 24.96 35.75 -35.85
CA PHE A 451 24.68 34.34 -35.56
C PHE A 451 25.09 33.93 -34.13
N ARG A 452 26.17 34.55 -33.61
CA ARG A 452 26.61 34.34 -32.23
C ARG A 452 25.54 34.62 -31.21
N ASP A 453 24.75 35.69 -31.38
CA ASP A 453 23.73 36.12 -30.42
C ASP A 453 22.49 35.24 -30.56
N SER A 454 22.07 34.86 -31.77
CA SER A 454 21.04 33.88 -32.04
C SER A 454 21.38 32.54 -31.43
N PHE A 455 22.64 32.08 -31.58
CA PHE A 455 23.11 30.83 -30.99
C PHE A 455 23.10 30.89 -29.46
N TYR A 456 23.59 31.97 -28.85
CA TYR A 456 23.56 32.16 -27.40
C TYR A 456 22.12 32.11 -26.85
N ARG A 457 21.21 32.81 -27.53
CA ARG A 457 19.78 32.85 -27.18
C ARG A 457 19.13 31.47 -27.27
N ALA A 458 19.44 30.69 -28.31
CA ALA A 458 18.95 29.33 -28.46
C ALA A 458 19.44 28.44 -27.30
N MET A 459 20.72 28.55 -26.90
CA MET A 459 21.26 27.83 -25.75
C MET A 459 20.62 28.26 -24.42
N ALA A 460 20.37 29.57 -24.23
CA ALA A 460 19.69 30.11 -23.06
C ALA A 460 18.26 29.56 -22.93
N VAL A 461 17.52 29.47 -24.04
CA VAL A 461 16.15 28.93 -24.10
C VAL A 461 16.16 27.42 -23.80
N LEU A 462 17.13 26.64 -24.28
CA LEU A 462 17.26 25.22 -23.96
C LEU A 462 17.35 24.98 -22.43
N VAL A 463 18.17 25.80 -21.75
CA VAL A 463 18.32 25.76 -20.31
C VAL A 463 17.04 26.19 -19.60
N ALA A 464 16.50 27.36 -20.01
CA ALA A 464 15.32 27.95 -19.36
C ALA A 464 14.05 27.11 -19.47
N ALA A 465 13.93 26.35 -20.59
CA ALA A 465 12.76 25.50 -20.87
C ALA A 465 12.90 24.07 -20.36
N SER A 466 13.97 23.72 -19.68
CA SER A 466 14.11 22.37 -19.13
C SER A 466 13.06 22.10 -18.03
N PRO A 467 12.26 21.02 -18.08
CA PRO A 467 11.22 20.76 -17.08
C PRO A 467 11.70 19.95 -15.86
N CYS A 468 12.98 20.08 -15.43
CA CYS A 468 13.56 19.28 -14.33
C CYS A 468 12.74 19.34 -13.03
N ALA A 469 12.36 20.54 -12.61
CA ALA A 469 11.54 20.75 -11.41
C ALA A 469 10.15 20.08 -11.52
N LEU A 470 9.58 20.02 -12.73
CA LEU A 470 8.29 19.39 -12.99
C LEU A 470 8.38 17.85 -12.87
N ALA A 471 9.44 17.27 -13.45
CA ALA A 471 9.67 15.82 -13.43
C ALA A 471 9.74 15.27 -11.99
N ILE A 472 10.33 16.03 -11.07
CA ILE A 472 10.55 15.66 -9.67
C ILE A 472 9.36 16.04 -8.76
N ALA A 473 8.54 16.99 -9.16
CA ALA A 473 7.49 17.58 -8.33
C ALA A 473 6.54 16.55 -7.70
N THR A 474 6.07 15.59 -8.48
CA THR A 474 5.14 14.56 -8.02
C THR A 474 5.84 13.41 -7.30
N PRO A 475 6.88 12.74 -7.86
CA PRO A 475 7.54 11.63 -7.20
C PRO A 475 8.06 11.95 -5.80
N SER A 476 8.71 13.10 -5.62
CA SER A 476 9.25 13.49 -4.30
C SER A 476 8.17 13.71 -3.25
N ALA A 477 7.04 14.30 -3.63
CA ALA A 477 5.92 14.53 -2.73
C ALA A 477 5.19 13.22 -2.37
N VAL A 478 4.98 12.34 -3.36
CA VAL A 478 4.37 11.02 -3.16
C VAL A 478 5.23 10.18 -2.22
N LEU A 479 6.52 10.04 -2.48
CA LEU A 479 7.44 9.25 -1.66
C LEU A 479 7.47 9.78 -0.21
N SER A 480 7.56 11.10 -0.04
CA SER A 480 7.54 11.73 1.29
C SER A 480 6.21 11.50 2.00
N GLY A 481 5.08 11.57 1.26
CA GLY A 481 3.74 11.31 1.78
C GLY A 481 3.55 9.86 2.22
N VAL A 482 3.93 8.89 1.37
CA VAL A 482 3.86 7.44 1.67
C VAL A 482 4.74 7.10 2.87
N ALA A 483 5.99 7.59 2.89
CA ALA A 483 6.89 7.38 4.03
C ALA A 483 6.32 7.94 5.35
N ARG A 484 5.65 9.09 5.30
CA ARG A 484 5.02 9.68 6.49
C ARG A 484 3.75 8.93 6.90
N ALA A 485 2.95 8.46 5.93
CA ALA A 485 1.77 7.63 6.18
C ALA A 485 2.15 6.34 6.90
N ALA A 486 3.13 5.61 6.36
CA ALA A 486 3.62 4.35 6.92
C ALA A 486 4.11 4.50 8.37
N ARG A 487 4.85 5.58 8.70
CA ARG A 487 5.24 5.92 10.08
C ARG A 487 4.07 6.25 11.00
N GLY A 488 2.92 6.59 10.45
CA GLY A 488 1.69 6.85 11.18
C GLY A 488 0.75 5.65 11.21
N GLY A 489 1.20 4.43 10.92
CA GLY A 489 0.38 3.22 10.92
C GLY A 489 -0.62 3.15 9.76
N VAL A 490 -0.40 3.92 8.69
CA VAL A 490 -1.25 3.92 7.49
C VAL A 490 -0.42 3.50 6.29
N LEU A 491 -0.79 2.41 5.67
CA LEU A 491 -0.17 1.94 4.43
C LEU A 491 -0.97 2.43 3.23
N VAL A 492 -0.29 2.92 2.21
CA VAL A 492 -0.90 3.42 0.98
C VAL A 492 -0.23 2.74 -0.21
N LYS A 493 -1.00 2.09 -1.06
CA LYS A 493 -0.51 1.36 -2.26
C LYS A 493 -0.16 2.29 -3.43
N GLY A 494 0.53 3.40 -3.17
CA GLY A 494 1.08 4.24 -4.22
C GLY A 494 0.55 5.66 -4.33
N GLY A 495 1.06 6.36 -5.34
CA GLY A 495 0.72 7.77 -5.59
C GLY A 495 -0.73 7.97 -6.01
N GLY A 496 -1.31 6.97 -6.71
CA GLY A 496 -2.72 7.03 -7.15
C GLY A 496 -3.69 7.06 -5.97
N PRO A 497 -3.70 6.05 -5.10
CA PRO A 497 -4.51 6.05 -3.88
C PRO A 497 -4.26 7.26 -2.99
N LEU A 498 -3.00 7.68 -2.79
CA LEU A 498 -2.67 8.85 -1.97
C LEU A 498 -3.27 10.14 -2.53
N GLU A 499 -3.19 10.38 -3.83
CA GLU A 499 -3.76 11.56 -4.48
C GLU A 499 -5.30 11.51 -4.48
N ASN A 500 -5.89 10.33 -4.71
CA ASN A 500 -7.33 10.12 -4.69
C ASN A 500 -7.89 10.35 -3.28
N LEU A 501 -7.29 9.78 -2.24
CA LEU A 501 -7.67 9.99 -0.84
C LEU A 501 -7.67 11.49 -0.48
N GLY A 502 -6.71 12.26 -0.98
CA GLY A 502 -6.66 13.73 -0.81
C GLY A 502 -7.75 14.49 -1.54
N SER A 503 -8.46 13.87 -2.46
CA SER A 503 -9.53 14.50 -3.29
C SER A 503 -10.93 14.02 -2.93
N LEU A 504 -11.10 13.18 -1.92
CA LEU A 504 -12.40 12.66 -1.48
C LEU A 504 -13.34 13.74 -1.00
N SER A 505 -14.62 13.57 -1.31
CA SER A 505 -15.72 14.39 -0.83
C SER A 505 -16.80 13.58 -0.09
N ALA A 506 -16.82 12.26 -0.27
CA ALA A 506 -17.71 11.33 0.40
C ALA A 506 -16.94 10.12 0.94
N ILE A 507 -17.45 9.52 2.02
CA ILE A 507 -16.94 8.25 2.58
C ILE A 507 -18.14 7.38 2.93
N ALA A 508 -18.12 6.14 2.47
CA ALA A 508 -19.04 5.09 2.88
C ALA A 508 -18.32 4.19 3.91
N PHE A 509 -19.03 3.80 4.95
CA PHE A 509 -18.53 2.96 6.03
C PHE A 509 -19.36 1.70 6.11
N ASP A 510 -18.69 0.54 6.23
CA ASP A 510 -19.40 -0.62 6.74
C ASP A 510 -19.74 -0.43 8.22
N LYS A 511 -20.77 -1.14 8.68
CA LYS A 511 -21.17 -1.09 10.08
C LYS A 511 -20.27 -1.94 10.96
N THR A 512 -20.25 -3.27 10.69
CA THR A 512 -19.75 -4.29 11.61
C THR A 512 -18.22 -4.35 11.62
N GLY A 513 -17.59 -4.24 12.80
CA GLY A 513 -16.13 -4.23 12.91
C GLY A 513 -15.46 -2.91 12.45
N THR A 514 -16.22 -1.98 11.83
CA THR A 514 -15.72 -0.67 11.38
C THR A 514 -16.21 0.47 12.26
N LEU A 515 -17.50 0.77 12.22
CA LEU A 515 -18.12 1.78 13.09
C LEU A 515 -18.45 1.23 14.48
N THR A 516 -18.60 -0.09 14.57
CA THR A 516 -18.92 -0.83 15.79
C THR A 516 -17.77 -1.77 16.15
N GLU A 517 -17.79 -2.30 17.39
CA GLU A 517 -16.76 -3.21 17.89
C GLU A 517 -16.76 -4.59 17.20
N GLY A 518 -17.81 -4.93 16.43
CA GLY A 518 -18.03 -6.26 15.87
C GLY A 518 -18.34 -7.33 16.91
N ARG A 519 -18.66 -6.91 18.14
CA ARG A 519 -18.95 -7.77 19.29
C ARG A 519 -20.32 -7.42 19.85
N PRO A 520 -21.39 -8.13 19.45
CA PRO A 520 -22.72 -7.92 20.01
C PRO A 520 -22.69 -8.05 21.55
N ARG A 521 -23.47 -7.20 22.24
CA ARG A 521 -23.67 -7.25 23.66
C ARG A 521 -25.16 -7.27 24.00
N ILE A 522 -25.54 -7.90 25.13
CA ILE A 522 -26.89 -7.80 25.68
C ILE A 522 -27.08 -6.39 26.20
N THR A 523 -27.94 -5.61 25.55
CA THR A 523 -28.33 -4.28 25.99
C THR A 523 -29.60 -4.32 26.81
N ASP A 524 -30.59 -5.14 26.42
CA ASP A 524 -31.91 -5.18 27.01
C ASP A 524 -32.33 -6.63 27.26
N VAL A 525 -32.98 -6.86 28.41
CA VAL A 525 -33.60 -8.13 28.76
C VAL A 525 -35.05 -7.84 29.16
N VAL A 526 -36.01 -8.40 28.43
CA VAL A 526 -37.44 -8.15 28.63
C VAL A 526 -38.13 -9.48 28.94
N PRO A 527 -38.27 -9.84 30.24
CA PRO A 527 -38.98 -11.05 30.64
C PRO A 527 -40.49 -10.96 30.32
N ALA A 528 -41.06 -12.09 29.97
CA ALA A 528 -42.51 -12.22 29.85
C ALA A 528 -43.23 -12.10 31.22
N PRO A 529 -44.51 -11.74 31.26
CA PRO A 529 -45.25 -11.63 32.53
C PRO A 529 -45.14 -12.91 33.36
N GLY A 530 -44.67 -12.74 34.61
CA GLY A 530 -44.48 -13.85 35.57
C GLY A 530 -43.19 -14.65 35.33
N VAL A 531 -42.23 -14.14 34.56
CA VAL A 531 -40.88 -14.70 34.41
C VAL A 531 -39.90 -13.69 35.01
N THR A 532 -38.88 -14.18 35.71
CA THR A 532 -37.79 -13.32 36.20
C THR A 532 -36.69 -13.19 35.17
N GLU A 533 -35.97 -12.09 35.20
CA GLU A 533 -34.79 -11.89 34.32
C GLU A 533 -33.77 -13.04 34.49
N THR A 534 -33.52 -13.45 35.73
CA THR A 534 -32.62 -14.56 36.07
C THR A 534 -33.08 -15.87 35.42
N ALA A 535 -34.38 -16.19 35.44
CA ALA A 535 -34.89 -17.41 34.82
C ALA A 535 -34.79 -17.41 33.33
N LEU A 536 -35.05 -16.25 32.65
CA LEU A 536 -34.90 -16.08 31.23
C LEU A 536 -33.44 -16.24 30.82
N LEU A 537 -32.53 -15.50 31.49
CA LEU A 537 -31.10 -15.54 31.16
C LEU A 537 -30.48 -16.92 31.47
N SER A 538 -30.86 -17.60 32.57
CA SER A 538 -30.29 -18.91 32.88
C SER A 538 -30.57 -19.94 31.79
N ILE A 539 -31.80 -19.96 31.25
CA ILE A 539 -32.17 -20.86 30.14
C ILE A 539 -31.46 -20.41 28.83
N ALA A 540 -31.46 -19.11 28.52
CA ALA A 540 -30.82 -18.61 27.32
C ALA A 540 -29.30 -18.90 27.32
N VAL A 541 -28.62 -18.68 28.44
CA VAL A 541 -27.17 -18.96 28.57
C VAL A 541 -26.90 -20.46 28.49
N ALA A 542 -27.72 -21.29 29.09
CA ALA A 542 -27.55 -22.74 29.03
C ALA A 542 -27.60 -23.27 27.59
N VAL A 543 -28.60 -22.84 26.82
CA VAL A 543 -28.77 -23.25 25.41
C VAL A 543 -27.69 -22.64 24.49
N GLU A 544 -27.49 -21.33 24.58
CA GLU A 544 -26.59 -20.61 23.67
C GLU A 544 -25.09 -20.87 23.94
N SER A 545 -24.74 -21.41 25.11
CA SER A 545 -23.39 -21.90 25.40
C SER A 545 -23.01 -23.12 24.55
N LEU A 546 -23.99 -23.80 23.93
CA LEU A 546 -23.76 -24.93 23.02
C LEU A 546 -23.60 -24.49 21.55
N SER A 547 -23.79 -23.19 21.25
CA SER A 547 -23.80 -22.65 19.89
C SER A 547 -22.59 -21.74 19.65
N ASP A 548 -21.95 -21.87 18.47
CA ASP A 548 -20.83 -21.04 18.05
C ASP A 548 -21.24 -19.74 17.33
N HIS A 549 -22.54 -19.50 17.16
CA HIS A 549 -23.03 -18.31 16.49
C HIS A 549 -22.65 -17.02 17.26
N PRO A 550 -22.25 -15.91 16.59
CA PRO A 550 -21.81 -14.67 17.27
C PRO A 550 -22.82 -14.11 18.30
N LEU A 551 -24.14 -14.17 18.00
CA LEU A 551 -25.17 -13.74 18.92
C LEU A 551 -25.31 -14.70 20.12
N ALA A 552 -25.11 -16.00 19.89
CA ALA A 552 -25.13 -17.00 20.95
C ALA A 552 -23.98 -16.79 21.95
N ARG A 553 -22.76 -16.60 21.42
CA ARG A 553 -21.57 -16.26 22.22
C ARG A 553 -21.77 -14.99 23.03
N ALA A 554 -22.43 -13.98 22.46
CA ALA A 554 -22.76 -12.74 23.18
C ALA A 554 -23.75 -13.01 24.36
N ILE A 555 -24.83 -13.78 24.10
CA ILE A 555 -25.81 -14.15 25.14
C ILE A 555 -25.13 -14.98 26.22
N ALA A 556 -24.32 -15.97 25.85
CA ALA A 556 -23.61 -16.83 26.81
C ALA A 556 -22.66 -16.02 27.70
N ARG A 557 -21.82 -15.15 27.09
CA ARG A 557 -20.84 -14.32 27.81
C ARG A 557 -21.50 -13.31 28.75
N ASP A 558 -22.30 -12.41 28.18
CA ASP A 558 -22.89 -11.28 28.94
C ASP A 558 -23.97 -11.76 29.91
N GLY A 559 -24.73 -12.80 29.51
CA GLY A 559 -25.70 -13.43 30.39
C GLY A 559 -25.03 -14.11 31.58
N ARG A 560 -23.87 -14.77 31.37
CA ARG A 560 -23.10 -15.37 32.47
C ARG A 560 -22.57 -14.32 33.44
N GLU A 561 -22.07 -13.21 32.94
CA GLU A 561 -21.60 -12.07 33.73
C GLU A 561 -22.73 -11.50 34.62
N ARG A 562 -23.97 -11.37 34.09
CA ARG A 562 -25.14 -10.88 34.83
C ARG A 562 -25.66 -11.88 35.84
N LEU A 563 -25.56 -13.19 35.54
CA LEU A 563 -26.01 -14.27 36.43
C LEU A 563 -25.04 -14.58 37.58
N GLY A 564 -23.76 -14.19 37.45
CA GLY A 564 -22.70 -14.47 38.42
C GLY A 564 -22.54 -15.98 38.69
N GLU A 565 -22.59 -16.37 39.96
CA GLU A 565 -22.45 -17.78 40.40
C GLU A 565 -23.73 -18.60 40.29
N THR A 566 -24.81 -18.08 39.69
CA THR A 566 -26.08 -18.80 39.54
C THR A 566 -25.85 -20.09 38.74
N ALA A 567 -26.30 -21.25 39.28
CA ALA A 567 -26.21 -22.52 38.58
C ALA A 567 -27.09 -22.50 37.32
N LEU A 568 -26.55 -22.94 36.21
CA LEU A 568 -27.30 -23.09 34.96
C LEU A 568 -27.97 -24.45 34.87
N PRO A 569 -29.17 -24.53 34.28
CA PRO A 569 -29.76 -25.81 33.92
C PRO A 569 -28.92 -26.52 32.84
N LEU A 570 -29.03 -27.84 32.75
CA LEU A 570 -28.35 -28.64 31.75
C LEU A 570 -29.13 -28.58 30.42
N ALA A 571 -28.51 -28.08 29.38
CA ALA A 571 -29.05 -28.10 28.02
C ALA A 571 -28.44 -29.24 27.21
N SER A 572 -29.23 -29.89 26.36
CA SER A 572 -28.81 -30.95 25.45
C SER A 572 -29.53 -30.85 24.11
N ASP A 573 -29.12 -31.70 23.15
CA ASP A 573 -29.77 -31.85 21.85
C ASP A 573 -29.98 -30.53 21.09
N LEU A 574 -28.91 -29.73 20.97
CA LEU A 574 -28.96 -28.49 20.23
C LEU A 574 -29.11 -28.78 18.72
N ASP A 575 -30.17 -28.25 18.12
CA ASP A 575 -30.41 -28.27 16.69
C ASP A 575 -30.49 -26.85 16.15
N SER A 576 -29.75 -26.59 15.04
CA SER A 576 -29.66 -25.27 14.43
C SER A 576 -30.73 -25.09 13.34
N LEU A 577 -31.59 -24.10 13.54
CA LEU A 577 -32.62 -23.68 12.61
C LEU A 577 -32.02 -22.60 11.67
N THR A 578 -31.45 -23.00 10.57
CA THR A 578 -30.66 -22.16 9.66
C THR A 578 -31.26 -20.79 9.42
N GLY A 579 -30.50 -19.72 9.80
CA GLY A 579 -30.88 -18.32 9.64
C GLY A 579 -32.00 -17.81 10.57
N ARG A 580 -32.60 -18.68 11.41
CA ARG A 580 -33.76 -18.33 12.24
C ARG A 580 -33.51 -18.46 13.75
N GLY A 581 -32.72 -19.43 14.20
CA GLY A 581 -32.47 -19.65 15.61
C GLY A 581 -31.97 -21.05 15.94
N VAL A 582 -32.18 -21.47 17.19
CA VAL A 582 -31.80 -22.80 17.71
C VAL A 582 -32.91 -23.43 18.49
N SER A 583 -32.93 -24.76 18.53
CA SER A 583 -33.79 -25.58 19.39
C SER A 583 -32.91 -26.45 20.28
N ALA A 584 -33.26 -26.60 21.57
CA ALA A 584 -32.53 -27.47 22.49
C ALA A 584 -33.49 -28.05 23.54
N GLN A 585 -33.04 -29.04 24.34
CA GLN A 585 -33.76 -29.58 25.45
C GLN A 585 -33.18 -29.10 26.79
N VAL A 586 -34.03 -28.58 27.68
CA VAL A 586 -33.69 -28.21 29.05
C VAL A 586 -34.74 -28.79 30.00
N ASP A 587 -34.32 -29.61 30.95
CA ASP A 587 -35.21 -30.29 31.93
C ASP A 587 -36.39 -31.05 31.25
N GLY A 588 -36.14 -31.65 30.06
CA GLY A 588 -37.15 -32.42 29.31
C GLY A 588 -38.18 -31.53 28.57
N GLN A 589 -37.97 -30.23 28.52
CA GLN A 589 -38.80 -29.30 27.73
C GLN A 589 -38.02 -28.70 26.57
N THR A 590 -38.65 -28.56 25.44
CA THR A 590 -38.04 -27.95 24.25
C THR A 590 -37.95 -26.45 24.46
N ILE A 591 -36.74 -25.94 24.30
CA ILE A 591 -36.43 -24.49 24.26
C ILE A 591 -36.20 -24.07 22.81
N LEU A 592 -36.87 -23.01 22.40
CA LEU A 592 -36.64 -22.33 21.11
C LEU A 592 -36.03 -20.95 21.38
N ILE A 593 -34.88 -20.66 20.79
CA ILE A 593 -34.28 -19.32 20.82
C ILE A 593 -34.08 -18.87 19.39
N GLY A 594 -34.72 -17.77 19.01
CA GLY A 594 -34.61 -17.32 17.63
C GLY A 594 -35.19 -15.93 17.35
N LYS A 595 -35.09 -15.53 16.09
CA LYS A 595 -35.73 -14.29 15.60
C LYS A 595 -37.24 -14.37 15.71
N ALA A 596 -37.90 -13.21 15.82
CA ALA A 596 -39.35 -13.15 15.95
C ALA A 596 -40.11 -13.84 14.81
N GLU A 597 -39.52 -13.82 13.60
CA GLU A 597 -40.05 -14.44 12.38
C GLU A 597 -40.13 -15.99 12.44
N LEU A 598 -39.39 -16.61 13.35
CA LEU A 598 -39.50 -18.05 13.63
C LEU A 598 -40.89 -18.41 14.19
N PHE A 599 -41.45 -17.52 14.98
CA PHE A 599 -42.70 -17.76 15.73
C PHE A 599 -43.89 -17.33 14.87
N GLY A 600 -44.80 -18.26 14.61
CA GLY A 600 -45.91 -18.11 13.70
C GLY A 600 -45.68 -18.67 12.29
N SER A 601 -44.50 -19.31 12.07
CA SER A 601 -44.16 -20.02 10.81
C SER A 601 -43.93 -21.51 11.07
N GLU A 602 -44.15 -22.36 10.05
CA GLU A 602 -43.81 -23.81 10.01
C GLU A 602 -44.22 -24.63 11.26
N GLY A 603 -45.41 -24.37 11.79
CA GLY A 603 -45.94 -25.13 12.93
C GLY A 603 -45.52 -24.60 14.32
N VAL A 604 -44.73 -23.55 14.38
CA VAL A 604 -44.43 -22.86 15.64
C VAL A 604 -45.53 -21.86 15.97
N ALA A 605 -46.09 -21.95 17.17
CA ALA A 605 -47.14 -21.05 17.60
C ALA A 605 -46.74 -19.56 17.54
N PRO A 606 -47.62 -18.62 17.18
CA PRO A 606 -47.31 -17.19 17.14
C PRO A 606 -46.94 -16.65 18.53
N LEU A 607 -46.23 -15.56 18.59
CA LEU A 607 -45.85 -14.84 19.80
C LEU A 607 -47.08 -14.23 20.46
N SER A 608 -47.07 -14.20 21.81
CA SER A 608 -48.08 -13.49 22.60
C SER A 608 -48.05 -11.99 22.29
N ARG A 609 -49.22 -11.31 22.39
CA ARG A 609 -49.31 -9.88 22.11
C ARG A 609 -48.36 -9.01 22.92
N PRO A 610 -48.18 -9.22 24.25
CA PRO A 610 -47.20 -8.48 25.03
C PRO A 610 -45.77 -8.67 24.49
N MET A 611 -45.40 -9.87 24.00
CA MET A 611 -44.09 -10.16 23.43
C MET A 611 -43.90 -9.49 22.10
N GLN A 612 -44.92 -9.44 21.23
CA GLN A 612 -44.86 -8.68 19.95
C GLN A 612 -44.63 -7.18 20.19
N GLU A 613 -45.31 -6.60 21.18
CA GLU A 613 -45.17 -5.20 21.57
C GLU A 613 -43.74 -4.92 22.12
N ALA A 614 -43.20 -5.80 22.96
CA ALA A 614 -41.84 -5.70 23.49
C ALA A 614 -40.79 -5.78 22.40
N ILE A 615 -40.92 -6.71 21.47
CA ILE A 615 -40.02 -6.86 20.33
C ILE A 615 -40.07 -5.63 19.40
N ALA A 616 -41.26 -5.11 19.14
CA ALA A 616 -41.44 -3.91 18.35
C ALA A 616 -40.69 -2.71 18.99
N ALA A 617 -40.84 -2.54 20.31
CA ALA A 617 -40.15 -1.49 21.05
C ALA A 617 -38.62 -1.63 21.00
N LEU A 618 -38.09 -2.86 21.14
CA LEU A 618 -36.67 -3.15 21.05
C LEU A 618 -36.13 -2.86 19.64
N ARG A 619 -36.87 -3.28 18.60
CA ARG A 619 -36.50 -3.04 17.20
C ARG A 619 -36.56 -1.55 16.83
N ASP A 620 -37.55 -0.82 17.32
CA ASP A 620 -37.63 0.64 17.10
C ASP A 620 -36.47 1.38 17.76
N ASN A 621 -35.86 0.80 18.81
CA ASN A 621 -34.60 1.28 19.41
C ASN A 621 -33.34 0.69 18.79
N GLY A 622 -33.42 0.05 17.64
CA GLY A 622 -32.26 -0.45 16.88
C GLY A 622 -31.63 -1.73 17.46
N ARG A 623 -32.37 -2.53 18.24
CA ARG A 623 -31.87 -3.78 18.83
C ARG A 623 -32.12 -4.96 17.90
N THR A 624 -31.14 -5.85 17.77
CA THR A 624 -31.35 -7.19 17.26
C THR A 624 -32.02 -7.99 18.35
N THR A 625 -33.16 -8.61 18.04
CA THR A 625 -33.98 -9.28 19.05
C THR A 625 -33.94 -10.80 18.93
N MET A 626 -33.70 -11.50 20.06
CA MET A 626 -33.81 -12.95 20.19
C MET A 626 -34.90 -13.27 21.20
N VAL A 627 -35.85 -14.12 20.79
CA VAL A 627 -36.96 -14.53 21.64
C VAL A 627 -36.64 -15.90 22.21
N VAL A 628 -36.93 -16.09 23.49
CA VAL A 628 -36.75 -17.36 24.21
C VAL A 628 -38.11 -17.91 24.56
N ARG A 629 -38.40 -19.15 24.15
CA ARG A 629 -39.66 -19.90 24.44
C ARG A 629 -39.35 -21.25 25.01
N GLN A 630 -40.09 -21.65 25.98
CA GLN A 630 -40.05 -22.97 26.63
C GLN A 630 -41.37 -23.70 26.39
N GLY A 631 -41.38 -24.76 25.62
CA GLY A 631 -42.60 -25.39 25.15
C GLY A 631 -43.53 -24.40 24.45
N ASP A 632 -44.74 -24.17 24.99
CA ASP A 632 -45.70 -23.19 24.44
C ASP A 632 -45.65 -21.83 25.13
N ARG A 633 -44.76 -21.62 26.09
CA ARG A 633 -44.69 -20.41 26.91
C ARG A 633 -43.54 -19.52 26.47
N ASP A 634 -43.83 -18.27 26.09
CA ASP A 634 -42.81 -17.23 25.90
C ASP A 634 -42.15 -16.89 27.25
N LEU A 635 -40.81 -17.00 27.35
CA LEU A 635 -40.03 -16.59 28.52
C LEU A 635 -39.64 -15.14 28.48
N GLY A 636 -39.38 -14.60 27.30
CA GLY A 636 -38.96 -13.21 27.11
C GLY A 636 -38.22 -12.96 25.79
N ALA A 637 -37.78 -11.73 25.65
CA ALA A 637 -36.93 -11.30 24.57
C ALA A 637 -35.61 -10.70 25.07
N ILE A 638 -34.54 -10.96 24.36
CA ILE A 638 -33.21 -10.42 24.62
C ILE A 638 -32.88 -9.47 23.47
N GLY A 639 -32.59 -8.21 23.79
CA GLY A 639 -32.09 -7.21 22.86
C GLY A 639 -30.56 -7.20 22.83
N LEU A 640 -30.00 -7.35 21.64
CA LEU A 640 -28.56 -7.27 21.43
C LEU A 640 -28.26 -6.09 20.52
N MET A 641 -27.12 -5.47 20.75
CA MET A 641 -26.60 -4.41 19.90
C MET A 641 -25.09 -4.55 19.78
N ASP A 642 -24.59 -4.32 18.58
CA ASP A 642 -23.16 -4.15 18.36
C ASP A 642 -22.81 -2.70 18.72
N THR A 643 -21.96 -2.53 19.72
CA THR A 643 -21.69 -1.23 20.34
C THR A 643 -20.91 -0.32 19.40
N PRO A 644 -21.39 0.91 19.11
CA PRO A 644 -20.61 1.90 18.38
C PRO A 644 -19.29 2.23 19.09
N ARG A 645 -18.22 2.35 18.32
CA ARG A 645 -16.90 2.74 18.84
C ARG A 645 -16.92 4.24 19.21
N GLU A 646 -16.44 4.60 20.37
CA GLU A 646 -16.26 6.02 20.76
C GLU A 646 -15.31 6.75 19.79
N ALA A 647 -14.23 6.06 19.36
CA ALA A 647 -13.30 6.57 18.37
C ALA A 647 -13.98 6.92 17.03
N ALA A 648 -15.02 6.20 16.62
CA ALA A 648 -15.76 6.48 15.39
C ALA A 648 -16.39 7.88 15.41
N ARG A 649 -17.06 8.26 16.49
CA ARG A 649 -17.69 9.59 16.64
C ARG A 649 -16.67 10.72 16.53
N ILE A 650 -15.50 10.55 17.16
CA ILE A 650 -14.42 11.54 17.13
C ILE A 650 -13.84 11.63 15.73
N ALA A 651 -13.55 10.51 15.09
CA ALA A 651 -13.00 10.45 13.73
C ALA A 651 -13.94 11.08 12.70
N LEU A 652 -15.24 10.79 12.74
CA LEU A 652 -16.23 11.38 11.85
C LEU A 652 -16.33 12.90 12.00
N ALA A 653 -16.28 13.42 13.24
CA ALA A 653 -16.24 14.85 13.49
C ALA A 653 -14.98 15.53 12.92
N GLN A 654 -13.82 14.86 13.00
CA GLN A 654 -12.56 15.34 12.43
C GLN A 654 -12.59 15.29 10.88
N LEU A 655 -13.14 14.24 10.28
CA LEU A 655 -13.32 14.13 8.83
C LEU A 655 -14.20 15.26 8.27
N ARG A 656 -15.27 15.67 9.00
CA ARG A 656 -16.07 16.84 8.63
C ARG A 656 -15.24 18.14 8.65
N LYS A 657 -14.42 18.35 9.69
CA LYS A 657 -13.51 19.51 9.73
C LYS A 657 -12.49 19.50 8.58
N LEU A 658 -12.05 18.33 8.16
CA LEU A 658 -11.22 18.16 6.98
C LEU A 658 -11.99 18.38 5.66
N GLY A 659 -13.32 18.54 5.67
CA GLY A 659 -14.15 18.86 4.50
C GLY A 659 -14.69 17.65 3.75
N ILE A 660 -14.82 16.49 4.38
CA ILE A 660 -15.68 15.40 3.91
C ILE A 660 -17.14 15.87 4.08
N ARG A 661 -17.87 15.92 2.98
CA ARG A 661 -19.21 16.53 2.95
C ARG A 661 -20.31 15.51 3.21
N ARG A 662 -20.11 14.25 2.85
CA ARG A 662 -21.11 13.20 2.94
C ARG A 662 -20.48 11.92 3.51
N MET A 663 -21.04 11.45 4.62
CA MET A 663 -20.61 10.25 5.31
C MET A 663 -21.82 9.34 5.48
N ILE A 664 -21.72 8.12 4.93
CA ILE A 664 -22.85 7.19 4.79
C ILE A 664 -22.46 5.87 5.40
N MET A 665 -23.37 5.24 6.14
CA MET A 665 -23.21 3.84 6.54
C MET A 665 -23.95 2.93 5.55
N ILE A 666 -23.30 1.85 5.14
CA ILE A 666 -23.89 0.77 4.33
C ILE A 666 -23.84 -0.53 5.14
N SER A 667 -24.99 -1.20 5.28
CA SER A 667 -25.13 -2.36 6.15
C SER A 667 -26.14 -3.37 5.61
N GLY A 668 -25.89 -4.66 5.87
CA GLY A 668 -26.87 -5.71 5.66
C GLY A 668 -27.92 -5.82 6.77
N ASP A 669 -27.79 -5.03 7.84
CA ASP A 669 -28.79 -5.00 8.91
C ASP A 669 -30.05 -4.29 8.49
N HIS A 670 -31.15 -4.56 9.21
CA HIS A 670 -32.41 -3.89 9.00
C HIS A 670 -32.27 -2.35 9.06
N GLN A 671 -32.94 -1.62 8.15
CA GLN A 671 -32.83 -0.18 8.01
C GLN A 671 -32.96 0.59 9.34
N LYS A 672 -33.89 0.20 10.24
CA LYS A 672 -34.06 0.85 11.55
C LYS A 672 -32.83 0.74 12.46
N VAL A 673 -32.13 -0.42 12.42
CA VAL A 673 -30.88 -0.64 13.17
C VAL A 673 -29.79 0.25 12.59
N ALA A 674 -29.67 0.29 11.25
CA ALA A 674 -28.73 1.15 10.57
C ALA A 674 -28.93 2.63 10.92
N ASP A 675 -30.17 3.11 10.88
CA ASP A 675 -30.53 4.50 11.24
C ASP A 675 -30.22 4.83 12.71
N ALA A 676 -30.38 3.86 13.63
CA ALA A 676 -30.08 4.08 15.05
C ALA A 676 -28.58 4.25 15.27
N VAL A 677 -27.76 3.36 14.70
CA VAL A 677 -26.28 3.44 14.78
C VAL A 677 -25.77 4.72 14.13
N ALA A 678 -26.26 5.05 12.92
CA ALA A 678 -25.85 6.25 12.20
C ALA A 678 -26.10 7.54 13.00
N ARG A 679 -27.24 7.65 13.65
CA ARG A 679 -27.57 8.79 14.51
C ARG A 679 -26.65 8.87 15.73
N GLU A 680 -26.32 7.72 16.32
CA GLU A 680 -25.46 7.67 17.50
C GLU A 680 -24.03 8.08 17.20
N VAL A 681 -23.46 7.63 16.07
CA VAL A 681 -22.10 8.01 15.64
C VAL A 681 -22.04 9.35 14.90
N GLY A 682 -23.17 9.90 14.48
CA GLY A 682 -23.25 11.22 13.81
C GLY A 682 -23.03 11.18 12.32
N LEU A 683 -23.45 10.12 11.62
CA LEU A 683 -23.45 10.03 10.16
C LEU A 683 -24.61 10.80 9.52
N ASP A 684 -24.47 11.11 8.22
CA ASP A 684 -25.48 11.87 7.47
C ASP A 684 -26.62 10.97 6.99
N GLU A 685 -26.29 9.73 6.61
CA GLU A 685 -27.23 8.77 6.03
C GLU A 685 -26.87 7.35 6.46
N ALA A 686 -27.86 6.45 6.44
CA ALA A 686 -27.67 5.01 6.56
C ALA A 686 -28.50 4.27 5.53
N TRP A 687 -27.91 3.26 4.91
CA TRP A 687 -28.57 2.35 3.98
C TRP A 687 -28.50 0.94 4.55
N GLY A 688 -29.64 0.43 4.97
CA GLY A 688 -29.80 -0.90 5.56
C GLY A 688 -30.42 -1.88 4.58
N ASP A 689 -30.63 -3.13 5.05
CA ASP A 689 -31.23 -4.23 4.28
C ASP A 689 -30.47 -4.55 2.95
N LEU A 690 -29.15 -4.23 2.87
CA LEU A 690 -28.34 -4.42 1.67
C LEU A 690 -27.70 -5.82 1.64
N MET A 691 -27.93 -6.53 0.54
CA MET A 691 -27.14 -7.71 0.22
C MET A 691 -25.73 -7.29 -0.26
N PRO A 692 -24.72 -8.17 -0.26
CA PRO A 692 -23.39 -7.80 -0.73
C PRO A 692 -23.37 -7.14 -2.11
N GLU A 693 -24.16 -7.64 -3.06
CA GLU A 693 -24.31 -7.06 -4.42
C GLU A 693 -24.88 -5.63 -4.40
N ASP A 694 -25.84 -5.37 -3.48
CA ASP A 694 -26.47 -4.06 -3.35
C ASP A 694 -25.48 -3.02 -2.78
N LYS A 695 -24.56 -3.44 -1.92
CA LYS A 695 -23.46 -2.58 -1.41
C LYS A 695 -22.62 -2.04 -2.56
N VAL A 696 -22.31 -2.88 -3.55
CA VAL A 696 -21.56 -2.51 -4.75
C VAL A 696 -22.31 -1.49 -5.57
N GLU A 697 -23.58 -1.76 -5.85
CA GLU A 697 -24.40 -0.81 -6.60
C GLU A 697 -24.54 0.54 -5.86
N ALA A 698 -24.61 0.49 -4.52
CA ALA A 698 -24.56 1.66 -3.67
C ALA A 698 -23.27 2.48 -3.89
N ILE A 699 -22.11 1.82 -3.89
CA ILE A 699 -20.83 2.47 -4.17
C ILE A 699 -20.77 3.01 -5.60
N HIS A 700 -21.25 2.27 -6.61
CA HIS A 700 -21.33 2.78 -7.99
C HIS A 700 -22.17 4.04 -8.09
N ARG A 701 -23.33 4.06 -7.43
CA ARG A 701 -24.21 5.24 -7.39
C ARG A 701 -23.51 6.43 -6.75
N LEU A 702 -22.86 6.24 -5.61
CA LEU A 702 -22.10 7.29 -4.93
C LEU A 702 -20.93 7.79 -5.77
N ARG A 703 -20.21 6.88 -6.46
CA ARG A 703 -19.08 7.22 -7.32
C ARG A 703 -19.47 8.01 -8.55
N ALA A 704 -20.70 7.85 -9.04
CA ALA A 704 -21.22 8.69 -10.14
C ALA A 704 -21.43 10.15 -9.71
N GLU A 705 -21.69 10.41 -8.43
CA GLU A 705 -21.94 11.73 -7.88
C GLU A 705 -20.67 12.41 -7.32
N ALA A 706 -19.75 11.60 -6.75
CA ALA A 706 -18.60 12.11 -6.01
C ALA A 706 -17.43 11.10 -5.98
N LYS A 707 -16.23 11.58 -5.68
CA LYS A 707 -15.13 10.69 -5.29
C LYS A 707 -15.41 10.14 -3.90
N VAL A 708 -15.59 8.83 -3.81
CA VAL A 708 -15.99 8.13 -2.59
C VAL A 708 -14.93 7.13 -2.15
N ALA A 709 -14.65 7.08 -0.84
CA ALA A 709 -13.95 5.94 -0.25
C ALA A 709 -14.95 4.98 0.37
N MET A 710 -14.62 3.68 0.36
CA MET A 710 -15.28 2.65 1.15
C MET A 710 -14.34 2.18 2.26
N VAL A 711 -14.82 2.23 3.49
CA VAL A 711 -14.09 1.79 4.70
C VAL A 711 -14.77 0.53 5.24
N GLY A 712 -14.02 -0.54 5.39
CA GLY A 712 -14.50 -1.84 5.87
C GLY A 712 -13.40 -2.68 6.51
N ASP A 713 -13.73 -3.92 6.89
CA ASP A 713 -12.78 -4.87 7.47
C ASP A 713 -11.92 -5.59 6.41
N GLY A 714 -12.25 -5.42 5.13
CA GLY A 714 -11.52 -6.02 4.01
C GLY A 714 -11.84 -7.48 3.72
N VAL A 715 -12.76 -8.09 4.44
CA VAL A 715 -13.17 -9.49 4.23
C VAL A 715 -14.50 -9.56 3.49
N ASN A 716 -15.56 -9.05 4.11
CA ASN A 716 -16.91 -9.07 3.54
C ASN A 716 -17.16 -7.92 2.56
N ASP A 717 -16.44 -6.82 2.74
CA ASP A 717 -16.59 -5.58 1.97
C ASP A 717 -15.53 -5.38 0.88
N ALA A 718 -14.64 -6.37 0.71
CA ALA A 718 -13.61 -6.35 -0.32
C ALA A 718 -14.16 -5.92 -1.70
N PRO A 719 -15.30 -6.49 -2.14
CA PRO A 719 -15.92 -6.06 -3.35
C PRO A 719 -16.34 -4.59 -3.37
N ALA A 720 -17.05 -4.06 -2.37
CA ALA A 720 -17.44 -2.65 -2.30
C ALA A 720 -16.20 -1.72 -2.27
N MET A 721 -15.15 -2.11 -1.54
CA MET A 721 -13.88 -1.38 -1.49
C MET A 721 -13.19 -1.29 -2.85
N ALA A 722 -13.12 -2.40 -3.60
CA ALA A 722 -12.51 -2.44 -4.92
C ALA A 722 -13.21 -1.54 -5.96
N ASN A 723 -14.51 -1.31 -5.80
CA ASN A 723 -15.30 -0.45 -6.69
C ASN A 723 -15.38 1.01 -6.25
N ALA A 724 -14.90 1.34 -5.06
CA ALA A 724 -14.78 2.72 -4.60
C ALA A 724 -13.70 3.49 -5.38
N THR A 725 -13.59 4.79 -5.17
CA THR A 725 -12.44 5.57 -5.67
C THR A 725 -11.17 5.22 -4.89
N VAL A 726 -11.34 4.88 -3.59
CA VAL A 726 -10.29 4.38 -2.69
C VAL A 726 -10.93 3.37 -1.74
N GLY A 727 -10.44 2.14 -1.75
CA GLY A 727 -10.76 1.12 -0.74
C GLY A 727 -9.87 1.27 0.49
N ILE A 728 -10.47 1.29 1.68
CA ILE A 728 -9.75 1.49 2.95
C ILE A 728 -10.07 0.33 3.89
N ALA A 729 -9.08 -0.47 4.25
CA ALA A 729 -9.24 -1.55 5.22
C ALA A 729 -8.80 -1.14 6.63
N MET A 730 -9.55 -1.58 7.64
CA MET A 730 -9.21 -1.44 9.06
C MET A 730 -8.61 -2.73 9.63
N GLY A 731 -7.80 -2.60 10.70
CA GLY A 731 -7.23 -3.75 11.40
C GLY A 731 -6.32 -4.61 10.54
N ALA A 732 -5.71 -4.01 9.51
CA ALA A 732 -5.02 -4.73 8.44
C ALA A 732 -3.78 -5.51 8.91
N ALA A 733 -3.20 -5.18 10.09
CA ALA A 733 -2.08 -5.92 10.65
C ALA A 733 -2.40 -7.41 10.91
N GLY A 734 -3.68 -7.74 11.08
CA GLY A 734 -4.16 -9.10 11.35
C GLY A 734 -4.84 -9.81 10.18
N SER A 735 -5.00 -9.17 9.01
CA SER A 735 -5.74 -9.73 7.88
C SER A 735 -4.99 -9.57 6.56
N ASP A 736 -4.58 -10.70 5.99
CA ASP A 736 -3.90 -10.72 4.69
C ASP A 736 -4.83 -10.27 3.56
N VAL A 737 -6.11 -10.68 3.62
CA VAL A 737 -7.12 -10.30 2.63
C VAL A 737 -7.32 -8.79 2.63
N ALA A 738 -7.42 -8.17 3.82
CA ALA A 738 -7.53 -6.72 3.94
C ALA A 738 -6.32 -5.99 3.36
N LEU A 739 -5.11 -6.51 3.62
CA LEU A 739 -3.87 -5.94 3.06
C LEU A 739 -3.81 -6.07 1.53
N GLU A 740 -4.31 -7.16 0.95
CA GLU A 740 -4.25 -7.39 -0.49
C GLU A 740 -5.31 -6.61 -1.27
N THR A 741 -6.50 -6.44 -0.73
CA THR A 741 -7.65 -5.85 -1.45
C THR A 741 -7.73 -4.33 -1.35
N ALA A 742 -7.32 -3.74 -0.24
CA ALA A 742 -7.44 -2.30 -0.02
C ALA A 742 -6.34 -1.48 -0.71
N ASP A 743 -6.69 -0.28 -1.17
CA ASP A 743 -5.75 0.76 -1.63
C ASP A 743 -5.00 1.42 -0.48
N VAL A 744 -5.67 1.53 0.67
CA VAL A 744 -5.16 2.10 1.92
C VAL A 744 -5.50 1.15 3.05
N ALA A 745 -4.50 0.81 3.86
CA ALA A 745 -4.68 -0.06 5.01
C ALA A 745 -4.35 0.69 6.31
N LEU A 746 -5.31 0.74 7.22
CA LEU A 746 -5.09 1.18 8.60
C LEU A 746 -4.59 -0.02 9.39
N MET A 747 -3.34 0.03 9.86
CA MET A 747 -2.71 -1.13 10.51
C MET A 747 -3.36 -1.45 11.86
N ALA A 748 -3.75 -0.42 12.60
CA ALA A 748 -4.52 -0.54 13.81
C ALA A 748 -6.01 -0.77 13.51
N ASP A 749 -6.68 -1.44 14.42
CA ASP A 749 -8.15 -1.54 14.43
C ASP A 749 -8.75 -0.28 15.09
N ASP A 750 -8.28 0.90 14.67
CA ASP A 750 -8.69 2.20 15.17
C ASP A 750 -8.98 3.20 14.05
N LEU A 751 -10.23 3.63 13.97
CA LEU A 751 -10.69 4.61 12.99
C LEU A 751 -10.05 5.99 13.15
N ALA A 752 -9.42 6.29 14.30
CA ALA A 752 -8.72 7.55 14.55
C ALA A 752 -7.56 7.82 13.55
N HIS A 753 -7.01 6.77 12.93
CA HIS A 753 -5.97 6.91 11.89
C HIS A 753 -6.51 7.42 10.55
N LEU A 754 -7.81 7.31 10.28
CA LEU A 754 -8.43 7.75 9.02
C LEU A 754 -8.37 9.28 8.82
N PRO A 755 -8.70 10.15 9.81
CA PRO A 755 -8.51 11.58 9.69
C PRO A 755 -7.07 11.99 9.39
N PHE A 756 -6.09 11.34 10.03
CA PHE A 756 -4.67 11.55 9.75
C PHE A 756 -4.33 11.20 8.28
N ALA A 757 -4.80 10.05 7.79
CA ALA A 757 -4.58 9.61 6.42
C ALA A 757 -5.15 10.61 5.40
N VAL A 758 -6.40 11.03 5.58
CA VAL A 758 -7.07 12.02 4.73
C VAL A 758 -6.37 13.39 4.80
N GLY A 759 -6.01 13.85 5.99
CA GLY A 759 -5.31 15.13 6.20
C GLY A 759 -3.94 15.17 5.53
N LEU A 760 -3.13 14.12 5.71
CA LEU A 760 -1.83 13.94 5.07
C LEU A 760 -1.97 13.91 3.54
N SER A 761 -2.93 13.15 3.02
CA SER A 761 -3.16 13.02 1.57
C SER A 761 -3.59 14.35 0.95
N ARG A 762 -4.44 15.14 1.62
CA ARG A 762 -4.81 16.52 1.20
C ARG A 762 -3.59 17.45 1.18
N ARG A 763 -2.75 17.34 2.19
CA ARG A 763 -1.50 18.12 2.25
C ARG A 763 -0.53 17.73 1.15
N THR A 764 -0.38 16.41 0.88
CA THR A 764 0.45 15.89 -0.20
C THR A 764 -0.04 16.39 -1.55
N ARG A 765 -1.33 16.30 -1.84
CA ARG A 765 -1.93 16.81 -3.07
C ARG A 765 -1.72 18.32 -3.22
N ALA A 766 -1.90 19.09 -2.15
CA ALA A 766 -1.66 20.52 -2.18
C ALA A 766 -0.19 20.86 -2.53
N ILE A 767 0.78 20.12 -1.95
CA ILE A 767 2.20 20.29 -2.24
C ILE A 767 2.51 19.87 -3.69
N ILE A 768 1.95 18.76 -4.20
CA ILE A 768 2.08 18.37 -5.60
C ILE A 768 1.65 19.52 -6.52
N LEU A 769 0.45 20.06 -6.31
CA LEU A 769 -0.09 21.16 -7.11
C LEU A 769 0.78 22.43 -7.00
N GLN A 770 1.21 22.81 -5.78
CA GLN A 770 2.14 23.92 -5.58
C GLN A 770 3.42 23.74 -6.38
N ASN A 771 4.03 22.56 -6.31
CA ASN A 771 5.25 22.23 -7.00
C ASN A 771 5.08 22.28 -8.52
N VAL A 772 4.00 21.72 -9.05
CA VAL A 772 3.66 21.77 -10.48
C VAL A 772 3.47 23.21 -10.94
N PHE A 773 2.70 24.03 -10.20
CA PHE A 773 2.50 25.43 -10.56
C PHE A 773 3.76 26.27 -10.48
N VAL A 774 4.61 26.05 -9.47
CA VAL A 774 5.92 26.73 -9.37
C VAL A 774 6.80 26.35 -10.57
N SER A 775 6.92 25.07 -10.89
CA SER A 775 7.74 24.57 -12.00
C SER A 775 7.29 25.14 -13.34
N LEU A 776 5.98 25.06 -13.64
CA LEU A 776 5.43 25.61 -14.88
C LEU A 776 5.52 27.14 -14.93
N GLY A 777 5.33 27.82 -13.80
CA GLY A 777 5.44 29.28 -13.71
C GLY A 777 6.85 29.78 -13.96
N VAL A 778 7.86 29.09 -13.43
CA VAL A 778 9.28 29.43 -13.69
C VAL A 778 9.61 29.25 -15.17
N VAL A 779 9.21 28.13 -15.79
CA VAL A 779 9.43 27.90 -17.22
C VAL A 779 8.70 28.95 -18.07
N ALA A 780 7.43 29.24 -17.76
CA ALA A 780 6.65 30.26 -18.47
C ALA A 780 7.22 31.67 -18.37
N PHE A 781 7.96 31.98 -17.30
CA PHE A 781 8.67 33.24 -17.13
C PHE A 781 10.03 33.22 -17.85
N LEU A 782 10.83 32.15 -17.64
CA LEU A 782 12.20 32.10 -18.12
C LEU A 782 12.32 32.01 -19.65
N VAL A 783 11.42 31.27 -20.32
CA VAL A 783 11.48 31.13 -21.79
C VAL A 783 11.31 32.49 -22.50
N PRO A 784 10.29 33.28 -22.25
CA PRO A 784 10.23 34.63 -22.81
C PRO A 784 11.40 35.51 -22.37
N ALA A 785 11.78 35.48 -21.09
CA ALA A 785 12.88 36.33 -20.60
C ALA A 785 14.21 36.03 -21.29
N THR A 786 14.53 34.75 -21.59
CA THR A 786 15.73 34.37 -22.36
C THR A 786 15.62 34.76 -23.84
N ILE A 787 14.45 34.70 -24.43
CA ILE A 787 14.21 35.21 -25.80
C ILE A 787 14.47 36.71 -25.85
N PHE A 788 14.10 37.47 -24.80
CA PHE A 788 14.32 38.93 -24.71
C PHE A 788 15.69 39.31 -24.14
N GLY A 789 16.61 38.36 -23.93
CA GLY A 789 18.01 38.66 -23.62
C GLY A 789 18.46 38.36 -22.19
N LEU A 790 17.66 37.62 -21.39
CA LEU A 790 18.17 37.12 -20.12
C LEU A 790 19.30 36.11 -20.43
N GLY A 791 20.47 36.31 -19.81
CA GLY A 791 21.65 35.47 -20.02
C GLY A 791 21.48 34.07 -19.38
N ILE A 792 22.33 33.12 -19.79
CA ILE A 792 22.34 31.71 -19.35
C ILE A 792 22.53 31.64 -17.83
N GLY A 793 23.45 32.39 -17.23
CA GLY A 793 23.76 32.35 -15.80
C GLY A 793 22.54 32.59 -14.90
N PRO A 794 21.83 33.75 -14.99
CA PRO A 794 20.60 33.98 -14.27
C PRO A 794 19.49 32.98 -14.57
N ALA A 795 19.34 32.51 -15.81
CA ALA A 795 18.37 31.51 -16.21
C ALA A 795 18.60 30.18 -15.48
N VAL A 796 19.86 29.69 -15.46
CA VAL A 796 20.26 28.48 -14.72
C VAL A 796 19.99 28.64 -13.21
N ALA A 797 20.42 29.76 -12.63
CA ALA A 797 20.25 29.97 -11.19
C ALA A 797 18.77 29.93 -10.75
N MET A 798 17.89 30.56 -11.54
CA MET A 798 16.44 30.53 -11.27
C MET A 798 15.84 29.13 -11.53
N HIS A 799 16.26 28.47 -12.60
CA HIS A 799 15.78 27.13 -12.96
C HIS A 799 16.15 26.10 -11.90
N GLU A 800 17.45 25.96 -11.57
CA GLU A 800 17.93 25.00 -10.57
C GLU A 800 17.47 25.37 -9.15
N GLY A 801 17.41 26.69 -8.85
CA GLY A 801 16.81 27.15 -7.60
C GLY A 801 15.35 26.71 -7.43
N SER A 802 14.57 26.66 -8.52
CA SER A 802 13.19 26.17 -8.48
C SER A 802 13.13 24.67 -8.22
N THR A 803 14.05 23.87 -8.75
CA THR A 803 14.15 22.43 -8.51
C THR A 803 14.40 22.14 -7.03
N LEU A 804 15.36 22.84 -6.42
CA LEU A 804 15.62 22.73 -4.99
C LEU A 804 14.42 23.13 -4.14
N LEU A 805 13.73 24.21 -4.49
CA LEU A 805 12.53 24.67 -3.77
C LEU A 805 11.44 23.62 -3.79
N VAL A 806 11.19 22.98 -4.95
CA VAL A 806 10.21 21.92 -5.14
C VAL A 806 10.55 20.71 -4.25
N VAL A 807 11.81 20.28 -4.24
CA VAL A 807 12.27 19.15 -3.43
C VAL A 807 12.12 19.44 -1.93
N PHE A 808 12.58 20.61 -1.45
CA PHE A 808 12.43 21.00 -0.04
C PHE A 808 10.96 21.15 0.37
N ASN A 809 10.10 21.65 -0.52
CA ASN A 809 8.66 21.72 -0.25
C ASN A 809 8.05 20.32 -0.08
N ALA A 810 8.49 19.34 -0.88
CA ALA A 810 8.05 17.95 -0.75
C ALA A 810 8.50 17.31 0.56
N LEU A 811 9.76 17.52 0.98
CA LEU A 811 10.30 17.00 2.24
C LEU A 811 9.57 17.50 3.50
N ARG A 812 8.88 18.63 3.44
CA ARG A 812 8.04 19.12 4.56
C ARG A 812 6.95 18.12 4.95
N LEU A 813 6.55 17.21 4.05
CA LEU A 813 5.59 16.16 4.36
C LEU A 813 6.11 15.18 5.42
N LEU A 814 7.40 14.91 5.48
CA LEU A 814 7.99 14.04 6.50
C LEU A 814 7.80 14.57 7.94
N ALA A 815 7.65 15.88 8.07
CA ALA A 815 7.40 16.57 9.34
C ALA A 815 5.91 16.88 9.59
N TYR A 816 5.00 16.32 8.76
CA TYR A 816 3.55 16.52 8.94
C TYR A 816 3.11 15.98 10.30
N ARG A 817 2.42 16.84 11.08
CA ARG A 817 1.75 16.48 12.33
C ARG A 817 0.26 16.69 12.18
N ASP A 818 -0.52 15.79 12.73
CA ASP A 818 -1.95 15.97 12.80
C ASP A 818 -2.26 17.03 13.86
N ARG A 819 -2.86 18.14 13.43
CA ARG A 819 -3.29 19.23 14.32
C ARG A 819 -4.71 19.04 14.83
N THR A 820 -5.42 18.02 14.38
CA THR A 820 -6.83 17.79 14.76
C THR A 820 -6.97 17.17 16.14
N GLY A 821 -5.91 16.56 16.71
CA GLY A 821 -5.89 15.95 18.04
C GLY A 821 -5.41 16.89 19.19
N GLU A 822 -4.83 18.07 18.89
CA GLU A 822 -4.29 18.95 19.93
C GLU A 822 -5.32 19.90 20.59
N GLN A 823 -6.62 19.76 20.27
CA GLN A 823 -7.68 20.64 20.81
C GLN A 823 -8.83 19.87 21.49
N SER A 824 -8.57 18.70 22.05
CA SER A 824 -9.55 17.99 22.89
C SER A 824 -9.02 17.78 24.30
#